data_1e4a59b93af72f3e9cec587b7a3e0999
#
_entry.id   1e4a59b93af72f3e9cec587b7a3e0999
#
_cell.length_a   1.000
_cell.length_b   1.000
_cell.length_c   1.000
_cell.angle_alpha   90.00
_cell.angle_beta   90.00
_cell.angle_gamma   90.00
#
_symmetry.space_group_name_H-M   'P 1'
#
loop_
_entity.id
_entity.type
_entity.pdbx_description
1 polymer ?
#
loop_
_entity_poly.entity_id
_entity_poly.type
_entity_poly.pdbx_seq_one_letter_code
_entity_poly.pdbx_strand_id
1 'polypeptide(L)'
;MNESRPIESVGSCAARPSRLARKLGAGIPAALCVGLAAAAFAALPPGARAQGKAELDLLHSAWPSKWVTCQGAIARNPGVYHFRKRLALGEAPPHFIIHVSADNRFVLFVNAARVGEGPARGDLDHWRYETFDIGPLLRRGDNVLAATVWNCGALAPVAQMGDQTGFLVQGDSAAESAADTDPSWEAKEEKGQGFRPINGADVPNYYAASPGEFLDGALYDWDWQTSSLAWNPAVALGTGEPGHYAKPTPVGTGSGDNRWLLVSDGLPQMEYAEIPIGKIVRVTGIGGLERMPATIPAHTKASILIDGGAMTTAYPELVMGRGKAAAVRLTYAEALVDAKGQKGNRNETANRTILGLTDTLVSDGGAHRAWSPLWWRAWRYLQVDVQTEDEPLDIEALGARYSGYPFRERASFDVGDPAIARIWEVGTRTARMNAHETYMDCAYWEQLQYIGDTRIQALISYVEFGDDRLARQALDAYDNSRIAEGLTQSRYPSALEQVIPTFSLLWIGMVHDYWLYRPDGGQLSDWIPHTRSVIDWYARHQRPDGLLGIMPWWNYGDWTKDFDFGVPPQDADGGSALLSLYFAATLRDAADLEASLGNAAIADGYRGRASEIGKSVYRLCWDEPRGLLADTPSHTHFSEQTNSLGVLLDVVPRDRQATVMRAVLAHRPPGAPVPGPGEFSPASIYFRFYVARAMDHAGLADLYLDSLGPWRSMLDIGLTTWAETAEPTRSDDHAWSAHPNYDLLTLVAGIRPASPGFRTVLVEPHLAGLAGLNARMPHPAGEIAASYRKTGGGWDFEVSLPPGVTGTFRFAGRTEALASGPNHLDFRR
;
A
#
# COMPACT_ATOMS: atom_id res chain seq x y z
N MET A 1 -37.61 -38.63 21.70
CA MET A 1 -37.49 -39.35 22.95
C MET A 1 -36.37 -38.66 23.70
N ASN A 2 -36.78 -37.75 24.54
CA ASN A 2 -36.80 -37.70 25.99
C ASN A 2 -35.41 -38.04 26.58
N GLU A 3 -34.78 -37.24 27.40
CA GLU A 3 -35.31 -36.47 28.56
C GLU A 3 -34.32 -35.36 28.97
N SER A 4 -34.92 -34.31 29.39
CA SER A 4 -34.38 -33.16 30.12
C SER A 4 -34.14 -33.47 31.60
N ARG A 5 -33.09 -32.94 32.23
CA ARG A 5 -33.11 -32.49 33.64
C ARG A 5 -32.14 -31.34 33.90
N PRO A 6 -32.46 -30.42 34.81
CA PRO A 6 -31.80 -29.14 35.02
C PRO A 6 -30.74 -29.22 36.13
N ILE A 7 -29.81 -28.31 36.14
CA ILE A 7 -28.88 -28.09 37.25
C ILE A 7 -29.11 -26.69 37.86
N GLU A 8 -29.26 -26.74 39.15
CA GLU A 8 -29.62 -25.68 40.09
C GLU A 8 -28.53 -24.57 40.24
N SER A 9 -29.04 -23.44 40.66
CA SER A 9 -28.37 -22.24 41.08
C SER A 9 -27.66 -22.38 42.42
N VAL A 10 -26.43 -21.88 42.52
CA VAL A 10 -25.76 -21.51 43.80
C VAL A 10 -24.98 -20.27 43.49
N GLY A 11 -25.20 -19.09 44.00
CA GLY A 11 -25.21 -18.67 45.36
C GLY A 11 -24.15 -17.55 45.43
N SER A 12 -24.61 -16.30 45.50
CA SER A 12 -23.80 -15.09 45.66
C SER A 12 -23.00 -15.11 46.94
N CYS A 13 -21.72 -14.67 46.90
CA CYS A 13 -20.99 -14.27 48.11
C CYS A 13 -20.30 -12.92 47.89
N ALA A 14 -20.88 -11.88 48.49
CA ALA A 14 -20.30 -10.56 48.61
C ALA A 14 -19.31 -10.51 49.76
N ALA A 15 -18.15 -9.96 49.57
CA ALA A 15 -17.21 -9.61 50.67
C ALA A 15 -16.86 -8.13 50.56
N ARG A 16 -17.11 -7.45 51.70
CA ARG A 16 -16.84 -6.03 51.94
C ARG A 16 -15.37 -5.75 52.30
N PRO A 17 -14.95 -4.47 52.14
CA PRO A 17 -13.54 -4.09 52.36
C PRO A 17 -13.22 -3.79 53.83
N SER A 18 -12.01 -4.08 54.26
CA SER A 18 -11.46 -3.66 55.55
C SER A 18 -10.57 -2.42 55.37
N ARG A 19 -10.86 -1.41 56.18
CA ARG A 19 -10.04 -0.21 56.44
C ARG A 19 -8.89 -0.56 57.38
N LEU A 20 -7.71 0.01 57.13
CA LEU A 20 -6.85 0.44 58.24
C LEU A 20 -6.13 1.73 57.88
N ALA A 21 -6.23 2.68 58.78
CA ALA A 21 -5.70 4.04 58.69
C ALA A 21 -4.62 4.26 59.79
N ARG A 22 -3.83 5.31 59.56
CA ARG A 22 -3.00 6.09 60.54
C ARG A 22 -1.54 5.63 60.67
N LYS A 23 -0.53 6.51 60.69
CA LYS A 23 -0.38 7.88 61.23
C LYS A 23 1.02 8.44 60.85
N LEU A 24 1.10 9.80 60.70
CA LEU A 24 2.09 10.79 61.10
C LEU A 24 3.52 10.74 60.55
N GLY A 25 4.18 11.78 60.18
CA GLY A 25 4.15 13.13 60.59
C GLY A 25 5.12 14.07 59.81
N ALA A 26 5.00 15.25 60.11
CA ALA A 26 5.41 16.54 59.60
C ALA A 26 6.92 16.83 59.39
N GLY A 27 7.20 17.83 58.55
CA GLY A 27 8.45 18.58 58.52
C GLY A 27 8.68 19.41 57.26
N ILE A 28 8.39 20.72 57.30
CA ILE A 28 8.77 21.77 56.35
C ILE A 28 10.04 22.47 56.89
N PRO A 29 11.00 23.12 56.12
CA PRO A 29 10.70 24.27 55.27
C PRO A 29 11.58 24.48 54.01
N ALA A 30 10.97 25.14 53.05
CA ALA A 30 11.32 26.37 52.28
C ALA A 30 12.67 26.55 51.57
N ALA A 31 12.51 26.92 50.33
CA ALA A 31 12.95 28.07 49.55
C ALA A 31 14.04 27.84 48.47
N LEU A 32 13.83 28.08 47.24
CA LEU A 32 14.00 29.30 46.44
C LEU A 32 13.89 29.03 44.95
N CYS A 33 13.06 29.81 44.28
CA CYS A 33 12.98 30.28 42.92
C CYS A 33 13.95 29.77 41.86
N VAL A 34 13.38 29.34 40.68
CA VAL A 34 13.60 29.99 39.36
C VAL A 34 12.43 29.62 38.47
N GLY A 35 11.87 30.58 37.75
CA GLY A 35 10.65 30.48 36.98
C GLY A 35 10.76 29.72 35.66
N LEU A 36 9.64 29.17 35.29
CA LEU A 36 9.32 28.82 33.92
C LEU A 36 7.81 28.91 33.73
N ALA A 37 7.41 29.54 32.65
CA ALA A 37 6.04 29.78 32.27
C ALA A 37 5.29 28.43 32.10
N ALA A 38 4.36 28.15 33.02
CA ALA A 38 3.33 27.14 32.84
C ALA A 38 2.07 27.85 32.35
N ALA A 39 1.59 27.50 31.17
CA ALA A 39 0.28 27.89 30.66
C ALA A 39 -0.78 27.43 31.66
N ALA A 40 -1.49 28.40 32.24
CA ALA A 40 -2.57 28.17 33.18
C ALA A 40 -3.76 27.55 32.46
N PHE A 41 -4.06 26.29 32.72
CA PHE A 41 -5.43 25.79 32.60
C PHE A 41 -6.23 26.37 33.74
N ALA A 42 -6.99 27.43 33.45
CA ALA A 42 -7.98 27.96 34.35
C ALA A 42 -9.12 26.94 34.45
N ALA A 43 -9.25 26.31 35.61
CA ALA A 43 -10.45 25.57 35.97
C ALA A 43 -11.64 26.58 36.05
N LEU A 44 -12.56 26.46 35.10
CA LEU A 44 -13.86 27.14 35.15
C LEU A 44 -14.73 26.52 36.27
N PRO A 45 -15.52 27.31 36.97
CA PRO A 45 -16.39 26.82 38.04
C PRO A 45 -17.46 25.89 37.48
N PRO A 46 -17.93 24.87 38.24
CA PRO A 46 -18.98 23.93 37.78
C PRO A 46 -20.34 24.68 37.82
N GLY A 47 -20.73 25.25 36.68
CA GLY A 47 -22.00 25.99 36.62
C GLY A 47 -22.45 26.53 35.29
N ALA A 48 -21.71 26.30 34.21
CA ALA A 48 -22.18 26.62 32.86
C ALA A 48 -21.85 25.49 31.92
N ARG A 49 -22.54 24.36 32.08
CA ARG A 49 -22.74 23.44 30.93
C ARG A 49 -23.70 24.19 30.00
N ALA A 50 -23.15 24.82 28.96
CA ALA A 50 -23.90 25.06 27.76
C ALA A 50 -24.62 23.73 27.45
N GLN A 51 -25.89 23.78 27.06
CA GLN A 51 -26.63 22.62 26.61
C GLN A 51 -25.78 21.96 25.55
N GLY A 52 -25.16 20.83 25.90
CA GLY A 52 -24.27 20.08 25.02
C GLY A 52 -25.08 19.67 23.80
N LYS A 53 -24.60 20.03 22.59
CA LYS A 53 -25.04 19.38 21.38
C LYS A 53 -25.00 17.87 21.68
N ALA A 54 -26.10 17.17 21.42
CA ALA A 54 -26.08 15.73 21.54
C ALA A 54 -25.09 15.23 20.49
N GLU A 55 -23.95 14.79 20.94
CA GLU A 55 -22.92 14.16 20.11
C GLU A 55 -23.50 12.86 19.56
N LEU A 56 -23.46 12.67 18.24
CA LEU A 56 -23.91 11.43 17.63
C LEU A 56 -22.87 10.35 17.92
N ASP A 57 -23.33 9.21 18.36
CA ASP A 57 -22.47 8.02 18.51
C ASP A 57 -22.32 7.32 17.15
N LEU A 58 -21.41 7.85 16.32
CA LEU A 58 -21.18 7.35 14.97
C LEU A 58 -20.52 5.96 14.94
N LEU A 59 -20.01 5.48 16.08
CA LEU A 59 -19.37 4.18 16.18
C LEU A 59 -20.31 3.06 16.61
N HIS A 60 -21.38 3.37 17.40
CA HIS A 60 -22.19 2.34 18.02
C HIS A 60 -23.70 2.54 17.83
N SER A 61 -24.10 3.47 16.98
CA SER A 61 -25.52 3.76 16.70
C SER A 61 -25.74 3.94 15.21
N ALA A 62 -26.88 3.48 14.71
CA ALA A 62 -27.28 3.74 13.33
C ALA A 62 -27.30 5.24 13.05
N TRP A 63 -26.78 5.64 11.91
CA TRP A 63 -26.72 7.03 11.52
C TRP A 63 -28.11 7.58 11.16
N PRO A 64 -28.43 8.84 11.46
CA PRO A 64 -29.67 9.46 11.01
C PRO A 64 -29.82 9.52 9.49
N SER A 65 -28.71 9.73 8.77
CA SER A 65 -28.67 9.81 7.32
C SER A 65 -29.09 8.48 6.66
N LYS A 66 -29.51 8.58 5.42
CA LYS A 66 -29.86 7.44 4.58
C LYS A 66 -28.86 7.31 3.44
N TRP A 67 -28.46 6.09 3.16
CA TRP A 67 -27.92 5.79 1.85
C TRP A 67 -28.95 6.16 0.80
N VAL A 68 -28.53 6.90 -0.23
CA VAL A 68 -29.40 7.33 -1.33
C VAL A 68 -28.81 6.92 -2.66
N THR A 69 -29.69 6.70 -3.63
CA THR A 69 -29.33 6.42 -5.02
C THR A 69 -30.11 7.28 -6.00
N CYS A 70 -29.73 7.24 -7.27
CA CYS A 70 -30.47 7.91 -8.34
C CYS A 70 -31.68 7.07 -8.76
N GLN A 71 -32.80 7.72 -9.05
CA GLN A 71 -33.99 7.04 -9.58
C GLN A 71 -33.65 6.34 -10.89
N GLY A 72 -33.91 5.05 -10.98
CA GLY A 72 -33.63 4.22 -12.15
C GLY A 72 -32.20 3.66 -12.22
N ALA A 73 -31.32 3.97 -11.27
CA ALA A 73 -30.03 3.31 -11.16
C ALA A 73 -30.20 1.81 -10.98
N ILE A 74 -29.46 1.04 -11.77
CA ILE A 74 -29.47 -0.43 -11.70
C ILE A 74 -28.25 -0.87 -10.86
N ALA A 75 -28.46 -1.70 -9.87
CA ALA A 75 -27.55 -1.99 -8.79
C ALA A 75 -26.06 -2.19 -9.21
N ARG A 76 -25.79 -2.99 -10.19
CA ARG A 76 -24.41 -3.30 -10.63
C ARG A 76 -24.11 -2.93 -12.08
N ASN A 77 -24.83 -1.96 -12.61
CA ASN A 77 -24.49 -1.41 -13.93
C ASN A 77 -23.45 -0.29 -13.83
N PRO A 78 -22.53 -0.23 -14.79
CA PRO A 78 -21.65 0.94 -14.89
C PRO A 78 -22.47 2.21 -15.08
N GLY A 79 -22.15 3.24 -14.31
CA GLY A 79 -22.84 4.54 -14.42
C GLY A 79 -22.12 5.62 -13.62
N VAL A 80 -22.39 6.86 -14.02
CA VAL A 80 -21.96 8.09 -13.37
C VAL A 80 -23.20 8.87 -12.97
N TYR A 81 -23.22 9.38 -11.77
CA TYR A 81 -24.38 10.03 -11.17
C TYR A 81 -23.96 11.33 -10.50
N HIS A 82 -24.80 12.37 -10.60
CA HIS A 82 -24.63 13.60 -9.85
C HIS A 82 -25.66 13.68 -8.75
N PHE A 83 -25.19 14.01 -7.55
CA PHE A 83 -26.01 14.30 -6.37
C PHE A 83 -25.80 15.74 -5.96
N ARG A 84 -26.84 16.42 -5.49
CA ARG A 84 -26.71 17.76 -4.91
C ARG A 84 -27.77 18.06 -3.86
N LYS A 85 -27.41 18.95 -2.96
CA LYS A 85 -28.31 19.54 -1.96
C LYS A 85 -28.03 21.03 -1.82
N ARG A 86 -29.10 21.81 -1.75
CA ARG A 86 -29.02 23.25 -1.49
C ARG A 86 -29.20 23.48 0.01
N LEU A 87 -28.28 24.21 0.61
CA LEU A 87 -28.29 24.57 2.03
C LEU A 87 -28.37 26.10 2.15
N ALA A 88 -29.39 26.61 2.86
CA ALA A 88 -29.50 28.01 3.23
C ALA A 88 -29.01 28.20 4.65
N LEU A 89 -27.88 28.89 4.82
CA LEU A 89 -27.27 29.12 6.13
C LEU A 89 -27.48 30.56 6.59
N GLY A 90 -27.87 30.74 7.86
CA GLY A 90 -28.03 32.07 8.47
C GLY A 90 -26.69 32.78 8.64
N GLU A 91 -25.63 32.04 8.89
CA GLU A 91 -24.25 32.50 9.01
C GLU A 91 -23.28 31.43 8.45
N ALA A 92 -22.07 31.84 8.11
CA ALA A 92 -21.01 30.92 7.68
C ALA A 92 -20.39 30.26 8.94
N PRO A 93 -20.48 28.95 9.10
CA PRO A 93 -19.90 28.28 10.25
C PRO A 93 -18.35 28.17 10.05
N PRO A 94 -17.55 28.35 11.10
CA PRO A 94 -16.09 28.18 11.00
C PRO A 94 -15.69 26.73 10.80
N HIS A 95 -16.48 25.80 11.31
CA HIS A 95 -16.33 24.34 11.16
C HIS A 95 -17.69 23.74 10.83
N PHE A 96 -17.70 22.79 9.91
CA PHE A 96 -18.88 22.02 9.53
C PHE A 96 -18.39 20.64 9.08
N ILE A 97 -18.41 19.70 10.02
CA ILE A 97 -17.84 18.37 9.81
C ILE A 97 -18.89 17.45 9.21
N ILE A 98 -18.52 16.76 8.15
CA ILE A 98 -19.35 15.73 7.50
C ILE A 98 -18.54 14.47 7.22
N HIS A 99 -19.23 13.33 7.27
CA HIS A 99 -18.73 12.02 6.94
C HIS A 99 -19.38 11.58 5.64
N VAL A 100 -18.57 11.15 4.68
CA VAL A 100 -19.02 10.89 3.30
C VAL A 100 -18.58 9.53 2.83
N SER A 101 -19.47 8.78 2.22
CA SER A 101 -19.18 7.51 1.58
C SER A 101 -19.98 7.32 0.29
N ALA A 102 -19.56 6.40 -0.55
CA ALA A 102 -20.26 6.02 -1.77
C ALA A 102 -19.89 4.59 -2.20
N ASP A 103 -20.72 3.98 -3.02
CA ASP A 103 -20.39 2.76 -3.72
C ASP A 103 -20.49 2.98 -5.25
N ASN A 104 -19.42 2.94 -6.01
CA ASN A 104 -18.06 2.61 -5.60
C ASN A 104 -17.31 3.81 -5.00
N ARG A 105 -17.37 4.99 -5.63
CA ARG A 105 -16.54 6.14 -5.29
C ARG A 105 -17.26 7.46 -5.53
N PHE A 106 -16.72 8.54 -4.93
CA PHE A 106 -17.23 9.90 -5.13
C PHE A 106 -16.10 10.93 -5.26
N VAL A 107 -16.44 12.06 -5.88
CA VAL A 107 -15.76 13.36 -5.71
C VAL A 107 -16.77 14.34 -5.14
N LEU A 108 -16.42 14.99 -4.03
CA LEU A 108 -17.27 15.95 -3.31
C LEU A 108 -16.91 17.39 -3.68
N PHE A 109 -17.95 18.22 -3.81
CA PHE A 109 -17.82 19.64 -4.11
C PHE A 109 -18.70 20.47 -3.15
N VAL A 110 -18.23 21.67 -2.81
CA VAL A 110 -18.98 22.69 -2.10
C VAL A 110 -18.87 23.99 -2.89
N ASN A 111 -20.01 24.56 -3.33
CA ASN A 111 -20.05 25.76 -4.14
C ASN A 111 -19.12 25.69 -5.38
N ALA A 112 -19.12 24.53 -6.07
CA ALA A 112 -18.26 24.16 -7.19
C ALA A 112 -16.75 24.00 -6.87
N ALA A 113 -16.30 24.25 -5.64
CA ALA A 113 -14.94 23.94 -5.21
C ALA A 113 -14.82 22.45 -4.84
N ARG A 114 -13.80 21.77 -5.38
CA ARG A 114 -13.50 20.37 -5.02
C ARG A 114 -13.05 20.30 -3.55
N VAL A 115 -13.67 19.41 -2.80
CA VAL A 115 -13.35 19.15 -1.39
C VAL A 115 -12.37 17.97 -1.27
N GLY A 116 -12.71 16.83 -1.86
CA GLY A 116 -11.94 15.60 -1.79
C GLY A 116 -12.63 14.47 -2.54
N GLU A 117 -12.08 13.28 -2.41
CA GLU A 117 -12.58 12.07 -3.04
C GLU A 117 -12.55 10.89 -2.05
N GLY A 118 -13.25 9.82 -2.38
CA GLY A 118 -13.32 8.60 -1.59
C GLY A 118 -14.45 7.68 -2.08
N PRO A 119 -14.86 6.73 -1.24
CA PRO A 119 -14.15 6.29 -0.05
C PRO A 119 -12.90 5.47 -0.41
N ALA A 120 -11.98 5.30 0.53
CA ALA A 120 -10.91 4.32 0.37
C ALA A 120 -11.49 2.91 0.18
N ARG A 121 -10.76 2.06 -0.52
CA ARG A 121 -11.19 0.68 -0.79
C ARG A 121 -11.33 -0.11 0.51
N GLY A 122 -12.43 -0.85 0.60
CA GLY A 122 -12.75 -1.74 1.71
C GLY A 122 -13.62 -2.89 1.24
N ASP A 123 -14.04 -3.73 2.16
CA ASP A 123 -15.08 -4.75 1.95
C ASP A 123 -16.42 -4.28 2.53
N LEU A 124 -17.49 -5.07 2.33
CA LEU A 124 -18.84 -4.70 2.78
C LEU A 124 -18.99 -4.66 4.31
N ASP A 125 -18.15 -5.41 5.03
CA ASP A 125 -18.15 -5.45 6.49
C ASP A 125 -17.24 -4.38 7.11
N HIS A 126 -16.37 -3.76 6.29
CA HIS A 126 -15.44 -2.69 6.65
C HIS A 126 -15.45 -1.62 5.56
N TRP A 127 -16.63 -1.05 5.30
CA TRP A 127 -16.85 -0.05 4.26
C TRP A 127 -16.37 1.32 4.73
N ARG A 128 -15.47 1.94 4.00
CA ARG A 128 -14.81 3.18 4.43
C ARG A 128 -15.69 4.41 4.25
N TYR A 129 -15.52 5.38 5.16
CA TYR A 129 -16.03 6.74 4.99
C TYR A 129 -14.93 7.77 5.26
N GLU A 130 -14.97 8.86 4.51
CA GLU A 130 -14.08 10.01 4.64
C GLU A 130 -14.68 11.06 5.55
N THR A 131 -13.85 11.84 6.22
CA THR A 131 -14.30 12.96 7.08
C THR A 131 -13.75 14.28 6.56
N PHE A 132 -14.63 15.26 6.36
CA PHE A 132 -14.26 16.56 5.83
C PHE A 132 -14.79 17.69 6.73
N ASP A 133 -13.95 18.71 6.97
CA ASP A 133 -14.41 20.01 7.47
C ASP A 133 -14.68 20.93 6.28
N ILE A 134 -15.94 21.11 5.93
CA ILE A 134 -16.37 21.95 4.81
C ILE A 134 -16.71 23.38 5.26
N GLY A 135 -16.62 23.72 6.54
CA GLY A 135 -16.91 25.06 7.07
C GLY A 135 -16.22 26.18 6.30
N PRO A 136 -14.90 26.09 6.00
CA PRO A 136 -14.18 27.11 5.24
C PRO A 136 -14.72 27.41 3.82
N LEU A 137 -15.49 26.49 3.25
CA LEU A 137 -16.08 26.61 1.89
C LEU A 137 -17.53 27.08 1.93
N LEU A 138 -18.15 27.09 3.11
CA LEU A 138 -19.53 27.53 3.29
C LEU A 138 -19.62 29.06 3.47
N ARG A 139 -20.72 29.62 3.06
CA ARG A 139 -21.03 31.05 3.15
C ARG A 139 -22.41 31.29 3.73
N ARG A 140 -22.64 32.49 4.24
CA ARG A 140 -23.99 32.94 4.60
C ARG A 140 -24.87 32.97 3.36
N GLY A 141 -26.11 32.49 3.48
CA GLY A 141 -27.06 32.38 2.37
C GLY A 141 -26.99 31.00 1.69
N ASP A 142 -27.20 30.99 0.39
CA ASP A 142 -27.31 29.75 -0.37
C ASP A 142 -25.95 29.11 -0.62
N ASN A 143 -25.87 27.82 -0.31
CA ASN A 143 -24.73 26.93 -0.60
C ASN A 143 -25.23 25.71 -1.38
N VAL A 144 -24.34 25.10 -2.15
CA VAL A 144 -24.60 23.87 -2.88
C VAL A 144 -23.54 22.84 -2.45
N LEU A 145 -23.99 21.77 -1.83
CA LEU A 145 -23.23 20.52 -1.69
C LEU A 145 -23.53 19.69 -2.92
N ALA A 146 -22.49 19.16 -3.57
CA ALA A 146 -22.64 18.35 -4.77
C ALA A 146 -21.60 17.23 -4.80
N ALA A 147 -21.95 16.11 -5.43
CA ALA A 147 -21.02 14.99 -5.62
C ALA A 147 -21.20 14.39 -7.01
N THR A 148 -20.08 13.99 -7.62
CA THR A 148 -20.07 13.00 -8.68
C THR A 148 -19.83 11.67 -8.04
N VAL A 149 -20.75 10.72 -8.24
CA VAL A 149 -20.67 9.35 -7.73
C VAL A 149 -20.65 8.41 -8.91
N TRP A 150 -19.81 7.40 -8.87
CA TRP A 150 -19.78 6.42 -9.95
C TRP A 150 -19.70 4.98 -9.43
N ASN A 151 -20.23 4.08 -10.22
CA ASN A 151 -20.11 2.65 -10.05
C ASN A 151 -19.62 2.05 -11.37
N CYS A 152 -18.53 1.32 -11.32
CA CYS A 152 -17.97 0.66 -12.51
C CYS A 152 -18.71 -0.65 -12.86
N GLY A 153 -19.58 -1.13 -12.00
CA GLY A 153 -20.36 -2.35 -12.21
C GLY A 153 -19.51 -3.55 -12.58
N ALA A 154 -19.86 -4.20 -13.69
CA ALA A 154 -19.10 -5.35 -14.21
C ALA A 154 -17.71 -4.98 -14.77
N LEU A 155 -17.40 -3.70 -14.90
CA LEU A 155 -16.10 -3.20 -15.36
C LEU A 155 -15.22 -2.75 -14.20
N ALA A 156 -15.64 -2.96 -12.95
CA ALA A 156 -14.89 -2.56 -11.78
C ALA A 156 -13.49 -3.19 -11.75
N PRO A 157 -12.46 -2.47 -11.30
CA PRO A 157 -11.16 -3.06 -11.03
C PRO A 157 -11.30 -4.18 -9.99
N VAL A 158 -10.41 -5.17 -10.05
CA VAL A 158 -10.47 -6.33 -9.14
C VAL A 158 -10.35 -5.91 -7.67
N ALA A 159 -9.61 -4.84 -7.39
CA ALA A 159 -9.48 -4.29 -6.03
C ALA A 159 -10.75 -3.58 -5.51
N GLN A 160 -11.75 -3.33 -6.37
CA GLN A 160 -12.96 -2.61 -6.00
C GLN A 160 -14.10 -3.59 -5.69
N MET A 161 -14.48 -3.67 -4.44
CA MET A 161 -15.71 -4.33 -4.01
C MET A 161 -16.88 -3.35 -4.10
N GLY A 162 -18.10 -3.83 -4.15
CA GLY A 162 -19.32 -3.03 -4.18
C GLY A 162 -20.59 -3.88 -4.23
N ASP A 163 -21.69 -3.29 -3.86
CA ASP A 163 -23.00 -3.92 -3.91
C ASP A 163 -23.94 -3.25 -4.92
N GLN A 164 -24.14 -1.94 -4.80
CA GLN A 164 -24.98 -1.16 -5.71
C GLN A 164 -24.62 0.32 -5.61
N THR A 165 -24.97 1.11 -6.62
CA THR A 165 -24.77 2.56 -6.57
C THR A 165 -25.44 3.17 -5.33
N GLY A 166 -24.66 3.80 -4.48
CA GLY A 166 -25.10 4.46 -3.27
C GLY A 166 -24.25 5.67 -2.92
N PHE A 167 -24.85 6.63 -2.23
CA PHE A 167 -24.17 7.82 -1.72
C PHE A 167 -24.67 8.13 -0.31
N LEU A 168 -23.77 8.54 0.57
CA LEU A 168 -24.07 8.85 1.96
C LEU A 168 -23.30 10.07 2.41
N VAL A 169 -24.01 11.01 3.07
CA VAL A 169 -23.42 12.13 3.82
C VAL A 169 -24.07 12.16 5.20
N GLN A 170 -23.26 12.20 6.24
CA GLN A 170 -23.70 12.33 7.62
C GLN A 170 -23.01 13.51 8.29
N GLY A 171 -23.76 14.41 8.89
CA GLY A 171 -23.20 15.44 9.77
C GLY A 171 -22.67 14.87 11.08
N ASP A 172 -21.61 15.44 11.59
CA ASP A 172 -20.96 15.02 12.85
C ASP A 172 -21.86 15.28 14.08
N SER A 173 -22.75 16.25 13.98
CA SER A 173 -23.70 16.61 15.03
C SER A 173 -25.04 17.11 14.48
N ALA A 174 -25.98 17.38 15.34
CA ALA A 174 -27.28 17.98 14.97
C ALA A 174 -27.13 19.32 14.24
N ALA A 175 -26.02 20.05 14.37
CA ALA A 175 -25.79 21.31 13.67
C ALA A 175 -25.51 21.10 12.16
N GLU A 176 -24.89 19.99 11.83
CA GLU A 176 -24.52 19.61 10.46
C GLU A 176 -25.61 18.75 9.79
N SER A 177 -26.67 18.35 10.53
CA SER A 177 -27.74 17.47 10.03
C SER A 177 -28.47 17.98 8.79
N ALA A 178 -28.38 19.27 8.49
CA ALA A 178 -28.89 19.83 7.26
C ALA A 178 -28.20 19.27 6.00
N ALA A 179 -27.00 18.70 6.15
CA ALA A 179 -26.25 18.03 5.08
C ALA A 179 -26.59 16.54 4.93
N ASP A 180 -27.24 15.92 5.91
CA ASP A 180 -27.55 14.49 5.90
C ASP A 180 -28.27 14.08 4.62
N THR A 181 -27.86 12.93 4.08
CA THR A 181 -28.54 12.35 2.92
C THR A 181 -29.90 11.78 3.31
N ASP A 182 -30.87 12.16 2.53
CA ASP A 182 -32.25 11.72 2.55
C ASP A 182 -32.89 12.02 1.19
N PRO A 183 -34.20 11.75 0.97
CA PRO A 183 -34.88 12.10 -0.28
C PRO A 183 -34.98 13.61 -0.60
N SER A 184 -34.51 14.50 0.26
CA SER A 184 -34.40 15.93 -0.07
C SER A 184 -33.16 16.30 -0.90
N TRP A 185 -32.21 15.37 -1.03
CA TRP A 185 -31.16 15.46 -2.04
C TRP A 185 -31.75 15.23 -3.42
N GLU A 186 -31.22 15.90 -4.40
CA GLU A 186 -31.52 15.70 -5.82
C GLU A 186 -30.47 14.81 -6.45
N ALA A 187 -30.87 13.92 -7.36
CA ALA A 187 -29.98 13.02 -8.07
C ALA A 187 -30.35 12.91 -9.56
N LYS A 188 -29.35 12.74 -10.41
CA LYS A 188 -29.51 12.40 -11.82
C LYS A 188 -28.39 11.50 -12.33
N GLU A 189 -28.69 10.68 -13.32
CA GLU A 189 -27.71 9.96 -14.11
C GLU A 189 -27.01 10.92 -15.09
N GLU A 190 -25.68 10.83 -15.16
CA GLU A 190 -24.88 11.52 -16.17
C GLU A 190 -24.66 10.58 -17.37
N LYS A 191 -25.36 10.87 -18.48
CA LYS A 191 -25.34 10.01 -19.66
C LYS A 191 -24.19 10.29 -20.62
N GLY A 192 -23.57 11.45 -20.46
CA GLY A 192 -22.45 11.89 -21.31
C GLY A 192 -21.11 11.32 -20.84
N GLN A 193 -21.01 10.74 -19.65
CA GLN A 193 -19.77 10.16 -19.14
C GLN A 193 -19.98 8.74 -18.65
N GLY A 194 -18.99 7.86 -18.86
CA GLY A 194 -19.06 6.47 -18.41
C GLY A 194 -17.79 5.69 -18.70
N PHE A 195 -17.90 4.37 -18.62
CA PHE A 195 -16.77 3.46 -18.65
C PHE A 195 -16.76 2.62 -19.92
N ARG A 196 -15.56 2.21 -20.33
CA ARG A 196 -15.32 1.38 -21.50
C ARG A 196 -14.62 0.10 -21.09
N PRO A 197 -15.04 -1.07 -21.65
CA PRO A 197 -14.30 -2.32 -21.46
C PRO A 197 -12.85 -2.17 -21.93
N ILE A 198 -11.95 -2.89 -21.29
CA ILE A 198 -10.56 -2.99 -21.74
C ILE A 198 -10.50 -3.72 -23.07
N ASN A 199 -9.79 -3.12 -24.02
CA ASN A 199 -9.50 -3.77 -25.31
C ASN A 199 -8.21 -4.60 -25.18
N GLY A 200 -8.31 -5.90 -25.30
CA GLY A 200 -7.16 -6.81 -25.21
C GLY A 200 -6.12 -6.60 -26.31
N ALA A 201 -6.42 -5.92 -27.41
CA ALA A 201 -5.42 -5.54 -28.41
C ALA A 201 -4.57 -4.34 -27.96
N ASP A 202 -5.16 -3.42 -27.19
CA ASP A 202 -4.46 -2.25 -26.65
C ASP A 202 -3.73 -2.58 -25.33
N VAL A 203 -4.28 -3.52 -24.54
CA VAL A 203 -3.71 -4.00 -23.27
C VAL A 203 -3.61 -5.53 -23.30
N PRO A 204 -2.53 -6.09 -23.90
CA PRO A 204 -2.47 -7.51 -24.28
C PRO A 204 -2.15 -8.49 -23.14
N ASN A 205 -1.84 -8.00 -21.93
CA ASN A 205 -1.50 -8.84 -20.78
C ASN A 205 -2.64 -8.83 -19.74
N TYR A 206 -2.46 -9.57 -18.65
CA TYR A 206 -3.34 -9.51 -17.49
C TYR A 206 -3.45 -8.07 -16.99
N TYR A 207 -4.69 -7.61 -16.86
CA TYR A 207 -5.02 -6.28 -16.43
C TYR A 207 -6.19 -6.33 -15.44
N ALA A 208 -6.02 -5.75 -14.26
CA ALA A 208 -6.99 -5.78 -13.17
C ALA A 208 -7.37 -4.38 -12.64
N ALA A 209 -6.73 -3.34 -13.18
CA ALA A 209 -6.94 -1.96 -12.79
C ALA A 209 -8.22 -1.34 -13.40
N SER A 210 -8.39 -0.04 -13.27
CA SER A 210 -9.60 0.68 -13.69
C SER A 210 -9.84 0.62 -15.20
N PRO A 211 -11.10 0.59 -15.64
CA PRO A 211 -11.46 0.64 -17.06
C PRO A 211 -11.08 1.99 -17.68
N GLY A 212 -11.10 2.06 -19.00
CA GLY A 212 -11.08 3.31 -19.73
C GLY A 212 -12.40 4.08 -19.53
N GLU A 213 -12.38 5.36 -19.82
CA GLU A 213 -13.55 6.22 -19.72
C GLU A 213 -13.93 6.81 -21.10
N PHE A 214 -15.17 7.22 -21.21
CA PHE A 214 -15.62 8.01 -22.35
C PHE A 214 -16.37 9.27 -21.89
N LEU A 215 -16.28 10.33 -22.70
CA LEU A 215 -17.11 11.51 -22.60
C LEU A 215 -17.78 11.80 -23.96
N ASP A 216 -19.09 11.88 -23.98
CA ASP A 216 -19.86 12.49 -25.05
C ASP A 216 -20.29 13.91 -24.60
N GLY A 217 -19.58 14.92 -25.07
CA GLY A 217 -19.79 16.30 -24.65
C GLY A 217 -21.16 16.84 -24.99
N ALA A 218 -21.82 16.28 -26.02
CA ALA A 218 -23.18 16.70 -26.40
C ALA A 218 -24.26 16.19 -25.43
N LEU A 219 -23.98 15.12 -24.72
CA LEU A 219 -24.86 14.54 -23.70
C LEU A 219 -24.49 14.96 -22.26
N TYR A 220 -23.24 15.39 -22.05
CA TYR A 220 -22.73 15.77 -20.72
C TYR A 220 -23.35 17.10 -20.26
N ASP A 221 -23.81 17.13 -19.00
CA ASP A 221 -24.34 18.38 -18.42
C ASP A 221 -23.20 19.24 -17.85
N TRP A 222 -22.64 20.11 -18.65
CA TRP A 222 -21.51 20.98 -18.28
C TRP A 222 -21.82 21.94 -17.12
N ASP A 223 -23.11 22.23 -16.89
CA ASP A 223 -23.57 23.17 -15.86
C ASP A 223 -24.16 22.47 -14.63
N TRP A 224 -23.97 21.15 -14.46
CA TRP A 224 -24.65 20.36 -13.44
C TRP A 224 -24.49 20.88 -12.00
N GLN A 225 -23.37 21.49 -11.66
CA GLN A 225 -23.10 22.03 -10.31
C GLN A 225 -23.84 23.36 -10.08
N THR A 226 -24.02 24.16 -11.10
CA THR A 226 -24.53 25.56 -11.02
C THR A 226 -25.94 25.71 -11.52
N SER A 227 -26.44 24.79 -12.34
CA SER A 227 -27.78 24.81 -12.91
C SER A 227 -28.85 24.95 -11.85
N SER A 228 -29.84 25.85 -12.14
CA SER A 228 -31.04 26.02 -11.32
C SER A 228 -32.14 24.98 -11.59
N LEU A 229 -31.98 24.17 -12.65
CA LEU A 229 -32.95 23.14 -13.00
C LEU A 229 -33.10 22.13 -11.86
N ALA A 230 -34.35 21.82 -11.51
CA ALA A 230 -34.62 20.79 -10.52
C ALA A 230 -34.37 19.40 -11.10
N TRP A 231 -33.81 18.52 -10.28
CA TRP A 231 -33.65 17.09 -10.61
C TRP A 231 -34.68 16.27 -9.83
N ASN A 232 -34.69 14.96 -10.07
CA ASN A 232 -35.52 14.08 -9.29
C ASN A 232 -34.99 13.97 -7.85
N PRO A 233 -35.86 13.81 -6.86
CA PRO A 233 -35.44 13.43 -5.52
C PRO A 233 -34.62 12.14 -5.53
N ALA A 234 -33.60 12.08 -4.69
CA ALA A 234 -32.85 10.86 -4.50
C ALA A 234 -33.74 9.78 -3.83
N VAL A 235 -33.44 8.53 -4.10
CA VAL A 235 -34.19 7.37 -3.56
C VAL A 235 -33.42 6.80 -2.37
N ALA A 236 -34.06 6.72 -1.22
CA ALA A 236 -33.47 6.13 -0.02
C ALA A 236 -33.35 4.60 -0.17
N LEU A 237 -32.20 4.05 0.24
CA LEU A 237 -31.89 2.63 0.27
C LEU A 237 -31.98 2.05 1.69
N GLY A 238 -31.35 2.69 2.66
CA GLY A 238 -31.27 2.23 4.03
C GLY A 238 -30.57 3.27 4.92
N THR A 239 -30.40 2.97 6.20
CA THR A 239 -29.60 3.81 7.12
C THR A 239 -28.11 3.55 6.96
N GLY A 240 -27.26 4.52 7.26
CA GLY A 240 -25.85 4.28 7.53
C GLY A 240 -25.71 3.48 8.83
N GLU A 241 -24.92 2.40 8.81
CA GLU A 241 -24.68 1.56 9.98
C GLU A 241 -23.19 1.38 10.23
N PRO A 242 -22.68 1.71 11.44
CA PRO A 242 -21.29 1.50 11.78
C PRO A 242 -20.95 0.01 11.94
N GLY A 243 -19.74 -0.40 11.56
CA GLY A 243 -19.24 -1.76 11.66
C GLY A 243 -19.20 -2.31 13.09
N HIS A 244 -19.15 -1.44 14.08
CA HIS A 244 -19.19 -1.79 15.50
C HIS A 244 -20.56 -1.55 16.16
N TYR A 245 -21.63 -1.72 15.41
CA TYR A 245 -22.99 -1.48 15.90
C TYR A 245 -23.33 -2.37 17.09
N ALA A 246 -23.47 -1.77 18.28
CA ALA A 246 -23.62 -2.49 19.55
C ALA A 246 -25.07 -2.93 19.88
N LYS A 247 -26.08 -2.54 19.10
CA LYS A 247 -27.44 -2.99 19.36
C LYS A 247 -27.64 -4.39 18.79
N PRO A 248 -27.91 -5.41 19.61
CA PRO A 248 -28.29 -6.69 19.07
C PRO A 248 -29.57 -6.51 18.26
N THR A 249 -29.49 -6.71 16.95
CA THR A 249 -30.67 -6.85 16.11
C THR A 249 -31.43 -8.07 16.63
N PRO A 250 -32.71 -7.97 17.00
CA PRO A 250 -33.45 -9.14 17.42
C PRO A 250 -33.38 -10.18 16.31
N VAL A 251 -32.97 -11.40 16.67
CA VAL A 251 -32.92 -12.54 15.74
C VAL A 251 -34.27 -12.65 15.05
N GLY A 252 -34.30 -12.52 13.73
CA GLY A 252 -35.53 -12.64 12.93
C GLY A 252 -36.25 -11.36 12.54
N THR A 253 -35.77 -10.18 12.97
CA THR A 253 -36.21 -8.91 12.39
C THR A 253 -35.32 -8.55 11.23
N GLY A 254 -35.14 -9.48 10.31
CA GLY A 254 -34.21 -9.33 9.19
C GLY A 254 -34.35 -8.00 8.44
N SER A 255 -33.75 -6.96 8.94
CA SER A 255 -33.23 -5.92 8.08
C SER A 255 -31.99 -6.53 7.40
N GLY A 256 -32.20 -7.31 6.36
CA GLY A 256 -31.11 -7.86 5.55
C GLY A 256 -30.40 -6.80 4.71
N ASP A 257 -30.31 -5.59 5.22
CA ASP A 257 -29.83 -4.42 4.49
C ASP A 257 -28.49 -3.86 5.04
N ASN A 258 -27.80 -4.61 5.90
CA ASN A 258 -26.46 -4.27 6.39
C ASN A 258 -25.43 -4.51 5.28
N ARG A 259 -25.47 -3.69 4.23
CA ARG A 259 -24.65 -3.87 3.03
C ARG A 259 -23.31 -3.19 3.12
N TRP A 260 -23.22 -2.13 3.90
CA TRP A 260 -22.04 -1.30 4.06
C TRP A 260 -21.84 -0.99 5.54
N LEU A 261 -21.09 -1.84 6.23
CA LEU A 261 -20.76 -1.57 7.63
C LEU A 261 -19.63 -0.53 7.70
N LEU A 262 -19.99 0.66 8.14
CA LEU A 262 -19.15 1.84 8.05
C LEU A 262 -18.01 1.82 9.06
N VAL A 263 -16.79 2.03 8.58
CA VAL A 263 -15.59 2.25 9.40
C VAL A 263 -14.86 3.49 8.88
N SER A 264 -14.27 4.26 9.82
CA SER A 264 -13.47 5.42 9.44
C SER A 264 -12.26 4.99 8.61
N ASP A 265 -11.94 5.72 7.55
CA ASP A 265 -10.74 5.47 6.77
C ASP A 265 -9.46 5.65 7.59
N GLY A 266 -9.36 6.73 8.36
CA GLY A 266 -8.19 7.02 9.17
C GLY A 266 -6.94 7.43 8.39
N LEU A 267 -7.00 7.46 7.05
CA LEU A 267 -5.93 7.91 6.17
C LEU A 267 -6.08 9.42 5.84
N PRO A 268 -4.98 10.08 5.49
CA PRO A 268 -5.08 11.43 4.91
C PRO A 268 -5.62 11.36 3.49
N GLN A 269 -6.25 12.43 3.02
CA GLN A 269 -6.60 12.56 1.61
C GLN A 269 -5.36 12.43 0.72
N MET A 270 -5.53 11.82 -0.46
CA MET A 270 -4.44 11.67 -1.44
C MET A 270 -3.97 13.04 -1.93
N GLU A 271 -2.70 13.13 -2.30
CA GLU A 271 -2.18 14.32 -2.96
C GLU A 271 -2.99 14.61 -4.24
N TYR A 272 -3.24 15.88 -4.49
CA TYR A 272 -3.90 16.37 -5.70
C TYR A 272 -3.22 17.66 -6.14
N ALA A 273 -2.00 17.52 -6.67
CA ALA A 273 -1.08 18.61 -6.95
C ALA A 273 -0.81 18.74 -8.45
N GLU A 274 -0.83 19.97 -8.96
CA GLU A 274 -0.47 20.25 -10.36
C GLU A 274 0.99 19.83 -10.61
N ILE A 275 1.21 19.11 -11.72
CA ILE A 275 2.52 18.70 -12.19
C ILE A 275 2.67 18.99 -13.69
N PRO A 276 3.90 19.15 -14.21
CA PRO A 276 4.13 19.20 -15.63
C PRO A 276 3.69 17.90 -16.32
N ILE A 277 2.90 18.01 -17.41
CA ILE A 277 2.47 16.84 -18.16
C ILE A 277 3.61 16.14 -18.92
N GLY A 278 4.74 16.82 -19.13
CA GLY A 278 5.91 16.32 -19.84
C GLY A 278 6.24 17.11 -21.09
N LYS A 279 7.05 16.51 -21.97
CA LYS A 279 7.50 17.11 -23.23
C LYS A 279 6.83 16.45 -24.42
N ILE A 280 6.36 17.24 -25.37
CA ILE A 280 5.92 16.73 -26.66
C ILE A 280 7.16 16.27 -27.43
N VAL A 281 7.23 14.97 -27.72
CA VAL A 281 8.38 14.32 -28.38
C VAL A 281 8.09 13.93 -29.83
N ARG A 282 6.80 13.88 -30.22
CA ARG A 282 6.38 13.61 -31.60
C ARG A 282 5.03 14.27 -31.88
N VAL A 283 4.94 14.88 -33.06
CA VAL A 283 3.70 15.41 -33.64
C VAL A 283 3.53 14.78 -35.02
N THR A 284 2.31 14.37 -35.34
CA THR A 284 1.94 13.86 -36.68
C THR A 284 0.65 14.50 -37.16
N GLY A 285 0.47 14.55 -38.48
CA GLY A 285 -0.72 15.09 -39.13
C GLY A 285 -0.63 16.55 -39.52
N ILE A 286 -0.30 17.43 -38.59
CA ILE A 286 -0.12 18.87 -38.82
C ILE A 286 1.03 19.42 -37.97
N GLY A 287 1.64 20.54 -38.39
CA GLY A 287 2.59 21.32 -37.59
C GLY A 287 1.87 22.28 -36.63
N GLY A 288 2.62 22.76 -35.62
CA GLY A 288 2.13 23.79 -34.69
C GLY A 288 1.49 23.23 -33.41
N LEU A 289 1.51 21.90 -33.22
CA LEU A 289 1.02 21.25 -31.99
C LEU A 289 2.10 21.05 -30.93
N GLU A 290 3.27 21.62 -31.11
CA GLU A 290 4.39 21.54 -30.16
C GLU A 290 4.16 22.41 -28.91
N ARG A 291 3.14 23.26 -28.95
CA ARG A 291 2.78 24.18 -27.85
C ARG A 291 1.25 24.35 -27.78
N MET A 292 0.75 24.55 -26.57
CA MET A 292 -0.64 24.89 -26.30
C MET A 292 -0.75 26.36 -25.93
N PRO A 293 -1.88 27.06 -26.31
CA PRO A 293 -3.01 26.53 -27.07
C PRO A 293 -2.67 26.27 -28.53
N ALA A 294 -3.37 25.29 -29.14
CA ALA A 294 -3.21 24.94 -30.56
C ALA A 294 -4.58 24.67 -31.23
N THR A 295 -4.68 24.99 -32.49
CA THR A 295 -5.89 24.72 -33.29
C THR A 295 -5.63 23.61 -34.30
N ILE A 296 -6.49 22.62 -34.33
CA ILE A 296 -6.50 21.55 -35.32
C ILE A 296 -7.58 21.88 -36.35
N PRO A 297 -7.24 22.09 -37.66
CA PRO A 297 -8.21 22.45 -38.69
C PRO A 297 -9.32 21.40 -38.85
N ALA A 298 -10.43 21.79 -39.49
CA ALA A 298 -11.47 20.85 -39.86
C ALA A 298 -10.93 19.72 -40.77
N HIS A 299 -11.59 18.54 -40.74
CA HIS A 299 -11.27 17.35 -41.55
C HIS A 299 -9.81 16.87 -41.40
N THR A 300 -9.25 17.01 -40.22
CA THR A 300 -7.83 16.74 -39.94
C THR A 300 -7.67 15.60 -38.90
N LYS A 301 -6.69 14.73 -39.14
CA LYS A 301 -6.21 13.80 -38.17
C LYS A 301 -4.83 14.26 -37.67
N ALA A 302 -4.68 14.36 -36.36
CA ALA A 302 -3.43 14.78 -35.72
C ALA A 302 -3.15 13.94 -34.49
N SER A 303 -1.87 13.82 -34.16
CA SER A 303 -1.45 13.09 -32.95
C SER A 303 -0.27 13.79 -32.28
N ILE A 304 -0.30 13.81 -30.95
CA ILE A 304 0.74 14.38 -30.09
C ILE A 304 1.18 13.26 -29.14
N LEU A 305 2.48 12.93 -29.15
CA LEU A 305 3.07 12.02 -28.16
C LEU A 305 3.86 12.83 -27.13
N ILE A 306 3.56 12.62 -25.86
CA ILE A 306 4.18 13.28 -24.72
C ILE A 306 5.00 12.26 -23.94
N ASP A 307 6.26 12.60 -23.62
CA ASP A 307 7.08 11.87 -22.62
C ASP A 307 7.04 12.66 -21.31
N GLY A 308 6.48 12.07 -20.26
CA GLY A 308 6.48 12.62 -18.90
C GLY A 308 7.87 12.69 -18.26
N GLY A 309 8.89 12.07 -18.89
CA GLY A 309 10.26 11.99 -18.38
C GLY A 309 10.45 10.95 -17.29
N ALA A 310 9.38 10.60 -16.58
CA ALA A 310 9.32 9.54 -15.59
C ALA A 310 7.90 8.98 -15.51
N MET A 311 7.77 7.77 -14.95
CA MET A 311 6.47 7.22 -14.57
C MET A 311 5.81 8.12 -13.52
N THR A 312 4.50 8.28 -13.64
CA THR A 312 3.65 9.05 -12.71
C THR A 312 2.28 8.41 -12.56
N THR A 313 1.62 8.68 -11.44
CA THR A 313 0.20 8.45 -11.19
C THR A 313 -0.48 9.81 -11.13
N ALA A 314 -1.38 10.10 -12.06
CA ALA A 314 -1.98 11.42 -12.12
C ALA A 314 -3.34 11.41 -12.84
N TYR A 315 -4.07 12.49 -12.66
CA TYR A 315 -5.23 12.85 -13.45
C TYR A 315 -4.76 13.72 -14.63
N PRO A 316 -4.84 13.26 -15.89
CA PRO A 316 -4.62 14.15 -17.03
C PRO A 316 -5.77 15.15 -17.13
N GLU A 317 -5.46 16.40 -17.47
CA GLU A 317 -6.42 17.47 -17.65
C GLU A 317 -6.37 17.96 -19.09
N LEU A 318 -7.51 17.95 -19.79
CA LEU A 318 -7.64 18.44 -21.14
C LEU A 318 -8.70 19.54 -21.16
N VAL A 319 -8.34 20.70 -21.69
CA VAL A 319 -9.28 21.80 -21.95
C VAL A 319 -9.43 22.01 -23.47
N MET A 320 -10.65 21.90 -23.93
CA MET A 320 -10.99 21.98 -25.36
C MET A 320 -11.97 23.13 -25.64
N GLY A 321 -11.94 23.63 -26.88
CA GLY A 321 -12.93 24.56 -27.39
C GLY A 321 -13.24 24.29 -28.84
N ARG A 322 -14.46 24.65 -29.31
CA ARG A 322 -14.96 24.43 -30.67
C ARG A 322 -14.94 22.94 -31.08
N GLY A 323 -14.89 22.67 -32.37
CA GLY A 323 -14.69 21.30 -32.90
C GLY A 323 -15.86 20.37 -32.57
N LYS A 324 -17.08 20.77 -32.87
CA LYS A 324 -18.26 19.93 -32.69
C LYS A 324 -18.08 18.57 -33.36
N ALA A 325 -18.39 17.51 -32.63
CA ALA A 325 -18.21 16.12 -33.02
C ALA A 325 -16.74 15.66 -33.23
N ALA A 326 -15.75 16.50 -32.93
CA ALA A 326 -14.36 16.06 -32.96
C ALA A 326 -14.10 14.96 -31.92
N ALA A 327 -13.43 13.90 -32.35
CA ALA A 327 -13.03 12.79 -31.49
C ALA A 327 -11.62 13.02 -30.96
N VAL A 328 -11.46 12.85 -29.66
CA VAL A 328 -10.16 12.89 -28.97
C VAL A 328 -9.96 11.57 -28.24
N ARG A 329 -8.78 10.97 -28.38
CA ARG A 329 -8.38 9.74 -27.69
C ARG A 329 -7.08 9.98 -26.93
N LEU A 330 -7.08 9.66 -25.65
CA LEU A 330 -5.88 9.65 -24.82
C LEU A 330 -5.44 8.19 -24.61
N THR A 331 -4.17 7.90 -24.88
CA THR A 331 -3.58 6.57 -24.67
C THR A 331 -2.43 6.69 -23.69
N TYR A 332 -2.42 5.84 -22.65
CA TYR A 332 -1.45 5.85 -21.55
C TYR A 332 -0.59 4.59 -21.60
N ALA A 333 0.73 4.73 -21.43
CA ALA A 333 1.64 3.60 -21.38
C ALA A 333 2.84 3.85 -20.50
N GLU A 334 3.39 2.79 -19.89
CA GLU A 334 4.66 2.81 -19.18
C GLU A 334 5.83 3.03 -20.14
N ALA A 335 5.78 2.41 -21.32
CA ALA A 335 6.80 2.46 -22.35
C ALA A 335 6.20 2.39 -23.75
N LEU A 336 6.94 2.84 -24.73
CA LEU A 336 6.64 2.60 -26.14
C LEU A 336 7.17 1.22 -26.55
N VAL A 337 6.57 0.62 -27.57
CA VAL A 337 6.96 -0.69 -28.10
C VAL A 337 7.41 -0.63 -29.55
N ASP A 338 8.30 -1.53 -29.94
CA ASP A 338 8.68 -1.74 -31.34
C ASP A 338 7.64 -2.55 -32.11
N ALA A 339 7.91 -2.84 -33.37
CA ALA A 339 7.01 -3.61 -34.23
C ALA A 339 6.79 -5.07 -33.76
N LYS A 340 7.58 -5.57 -32.82
CA LYS A 340 7.45 -6.89 -32.20
C LYS A 340 6.78 -6.84 -30.82
N GLY A 341 6.34 -5.66 -30.36
CA GLY A 341 5.76 -5.46 -29.05
C GLY A 341 6.78 -5.41 -27.91
N GLN A 342 8.08 -5.22 -28.22
CA GLN A 342 9.14 -5.18 -27.20
C GLN A 342 9.37 -3.76 -26.73
N LYS A 343 9.46 -3.54 -25.39
CA LYS A 343 9.71 -2.25 -24.79
C LYS A 343 11.14 -1.74 -25.05
N GLY A 344 12.16 -2.57 -24.92
CA GLY A 344 13.58 -2.21 -25.12
C GLY A 344 14.01 -1.05 -24.23
N ASN A 345 14.80 -0.10 -24.76
CA ASN A 345 15.20 1.08 -24.02
C ASN A 345 14.01 2.06 -23.94
N ARG A 346 13.62 2.44 -22.69
CA ARG A 346 12.43 3.26 -22.41
C ARG A 346 12.58 4.72 -22.87
N ASN A 347 13.77 5.16 -23.19
CA ASN A 347 14.03 6.51 -23.72
C ASN A 347 13.91 6.59 -25.24
N GLU A 348 13.78 5.45 -25.93
CA GLU A 348 13.65 5.42 -27.38
C GLU A 348 12.22 5.73 -27.82
N THR A 349 12.05 6.79 -28.62
CA THR A 349 10.76 7.19 -29.16
C THR A 349 10.66 6.99 -30.69
N ALA A 350 11.80 6.92 -31.40
CA ALA A 350 11.84 6.79 -32.84
C ALA A 350 11.35 5.38 -33.28
N ASN A 351 10.49 5.33 -34.28
CA ASN A 351 9.92 4.08 -34.84
C ASN A 351 9.24 3.16 -33.78
N ARG A 352 8.73 3.77 -32.71
CA ARG A 352 7.98 3.07 -31.68
C ARG A 352 6.54 3.53 -31.65
N THR A 353 5.64 2.66 -31.24
CA THR A 353 4.21 2.91 -31.08
C THR A 353 3.82 2.84 -29.62
N ILE A 354 2.69 3.47 -29.29
CA ILE A 354 2.09 3.37 -27.97
C ILE A 354 1.00 2.29 -28.00
N LEU A 355 1.02 1.40 -27.00
CA LEU A 355 -0.07 0.48 -26.70
C LEU A 355 -0.42 0.64 -25.24
N GLY A 356 -1.70 0.77 -24.91
CA GLY A 356 -2.09 0.95 -23.52
C GLY A 356 -3.56 1.31 -23.31
N LEU A 357 -3.90 1.57 -22.07
CA LEU A 357 -5.24 2.01 -21.65
C LEU A 357 -5.66 3.27 -22.39
N THR A 358 -6.95 3.39 -22.74
CA THR A 358 -7.45 4.54 -23.50
C THR A 358 -8.69 5.14 -22.89
N ASP A 359 -8.72 6.49 -22.88
CA ASP A 359 -9.94 7.28 -22.69
C ASP A 359 -10.34 7.98 -24.00
N THR A 360 -11.62 8.20 -24.20
CA THR A 360 -12.13 8.83 -25.43
C THR A 360 -13.13 9.93 -25.13
N LEU A 361 -13.07 11.00 -25.93
CA LEU A 361 -13.95 12.14 -25.80
C LEU A 361 -14.49 12.54 -27.15
N VAL A 362 -15.74 13.02 -27.18
CA VAL A 362 -16.35 13.68 -28.35
C VAL A 362 -16.76 15.09 -27.92
N SER A 363 -16.26 16.11 -28.64
CA SER A 363 -16.52 17.50 -28.31
C SER A 363 -17.96 17.92 -28.72
N ASP A 364 -18.61 18.74 -27.88
CA ASP A 364 -19.89 19.36 -28.17
C ASP A 364 -19.77 20.65 -29.02
N GLY A 365 -18.55 21.15 -29.24
CA GLY A 365 -18.26 22.42 -29.87
C GLY A 365 -18.32 23.65 -28.94
N GLY A 366 -18.58 23.45 -27.66
CA GLY A 366 -18.56 24.48 -26.61
C GLY A 366 -17.17 25.02 -26.33
N ALA A 367 -17.08 26.19 -25.69
CA ALA A 367 -15.82 26.80 -25.28
C ALA A 367 -15.42 26.32 -23.87
N HIS A 368 -14.11 26.22 -23.63
CA HIS A 368 -13.51 25.92 -22.30
C HIS A 368 -14.06 24.63 -21.66
N ARG A 369 -14.21 23.56 -22.44
CA ARG A 369 -14.64 22.26 -21.97
C ARG A 369 -13.48 21.55 -21.28
N ALA A 370 -13.47 21.60 -19.94
CA ALA A 370 -12.45 20.94 -19.14
C ALA A 370 -12.88 19.52 -18.81
N TRP A 371 -12.01 18.56 -19.06
CA TRP A 371 -12.22 17.15 -18.73
C TRP A 371 -11.01 16.55 -18.05
N SER A 372 -11.25 15.64 -17.11
CA SER A 372 -10.30 14.75 -16.46
C SER A 372 -11.02 13.44 -16.16
N PRO A 373 -10.34 12.28 -16.18
CA PRO A 373 -10.96 11.01 -15.81
C PRO A 373 -11.39 11.01 -14.35
N LEU A 374 -12.33 10.14 -13.98
CA LEU A 374 -12.82 9.95 -12.62
C LEU A 374 -11.80 9.20 -11.74
N TRP A 375 -10.92 8.43 -12.37
CA TRP A 375 -9.84 7.71 -11.70
C TRP A 375 -8.50 8.09 -12.32
N TRP A 376 -7.48 8.28 -11.48
CA TRP A 376 -6.12 8.57 -11.94
C TRP A 376 -5.58 7.49 -12.88
N ARG A 377 -4.64 7.87 -13.74
CA ARG A 377 -3.93 7.00 -14.67
C ARG A 377 -2.45 6.91 -14.28
N ALA A 378 -1.82 5.78 -14.61
CA ALA A 378 -0.38 5.61 -14.51
C ALA A 378 0.23 5.64 -15.91
N TRP A 379 1.27 6.45 -16.12
CA TRP A 379 1.95 6.52 -17.42
C TRP A 379 3.34 7.16 -17.31
N ARG A 380 4.20 6.84 -18.27
CA ARG A 380 5.30 7.69 -18.68
C ARG A 380 5.00 8.35 -20.00
N TYR A 381 4.38 7.62 -20.93
CA TYR A 381 4.00 8.12 -22.24
C TYR A 381 2.49 8.33 -22.34
N LEU A 382 2.12 9.50 -22.84
CA LEU A 382 0.72 9.88 -23.13
C LEU A 382 0.62 10.28 -24.60
N GLN A 383 -0.27 9.65 -25.34
CA GLN A 383 -0.60 10.07 -26.71
C GLN A 383 -2.00 10.66 -26.76
N VAL A 384 -2.13 11.81 -27.41
CA VAL A 384 -3.41 12.46 -27.70
C VAL A 384 -3.63 12.40 -29.21
N ASP A 385 -4.61 11.61 -29.63
CA ASP A 385 -5.04 11.51 -31.02
C ASP A 385 -6.31 12.34 -31.21
N VAL A 386 -6.36 13.12 -32.25
CA VAL A 386 -7.51 13.99 -32.58
C VAL A 386 -7.96 13.72 -33.99
N GLN A 387 -9.28 13.62 -34.20
CA GLN A 387 -9.91 13.64 -35.49
C GLN A 387 -11.04 14.71 -35.49
N THR A 388 -10.88 15.74 -36.28
CA THR A 388 -11.89 16.79 -36.44
C THR A 388 -12.85 16.48 -37.59
N GLU A 389 -14.08 16.96 -37.47
CA GLU A 389 -15.12 16.95 -38.49
C GLU A 389 -15.22 18.33 -39.19
N ASP A 390 -16.41 18.88 -39.37
CA ASP A 390 -16.63 20.13 -40.12
C ASP A 390 -16.09 21.41 -39.44
N GLU A 391 -15.74 21.32 -38.15
CA GLU A 391 -15.25 22.45 -37.39
C GLU A 391 -13.81 22.21 -36.87
N PRO A 392 -12.97 23.24 -36.81
CA PRO A 392 -11.66 23.15 -36.18
C PRO A 392 -11.81 22.96 -34.63
N LEU A 393 -10.94 22.13 -34.02
CA LEU A 393 -10.88 21.94 -32.59
C LEU A 393 -9.71 22.75 -32.00
N ASP A 394 -9.97 23.46 -30.92
CA ASP A 394 -8.91 24.05 -30.11
C ASP A 394 -8.55 23.10 -28.95
N ILE A 395 -7.27 22.76 -28.80
CA ILE A 395 -6.72 22.27 -27.54
C ILE A 395 -6.20 23.50 -26.82
N GLU A 396 -6.93 23.95 -25.79
CA GLU A 396 -6.62 25.16 -25.05
C GLU A 396 -5.54 24.91 -24.01
N ALA A 397 -5.59 23.75 -23.33
CA ALA A 397 -4.59 23.32 -22.36
C ALA A 397 -4.52 21.79 -22.26
N LEU A 398 -3.30 21.31 -21.96
CA LEU A 398 -3.01 19.96 -21.51
C LEU A 398 -2.22 20.05 -20.20
N GLY A 399 -2.70 19.41 -19.15
CA GLY A 399 -2.12 19.42 -17.82
C GLY A 399 -2.20 18.04 -17.16
N ALA A 400 -1.67 17.95 -15.94
CA ALA A 400 -1.82 16.78 -15.10
C ALA A 400 -1.82 17.15 -13.61
N ARG A 401 -2.55 16.39 -12.80
CA ARG A 401 -2.50 16.47 -11.33
C ARG A 401 -2.06 15.16 -10.75
N TYR A 402 -0.92 15.17 -10.08
CA TYR A 402 -0.40 14.02 -9.36
C TYR A 402 -1.40 13.54 -8.31
N SER A 403 -1.55 12.23 -8.19
CA SER A 403 -2.26 11.59 -7.10
C SER A 403 -1.42 10.48 -6.50
N GLY A 404 -1.37 10.40 -5.19
CA GLY A 404 -0.66 9.39 -4.42
C GLY A 404 -0.81 9.62 -2.92
N TYR A 405 -0.43 8.65 -2.13
CA TYR A 405 -0.41 8.80 -0.67
C TYR A 405 0.58 9.90 -0.27
N PRO A 406 0.21 10.84 0.63
CA PRO A 406 1.04 12.01 0.95
C PRO A 406 2.23 11.67 1.85
N PHE A 407 3.07 10.76 1.41
CA PHE A 407 4.32 10.45 2.08
C PHE A 407 5.24 11.66 2.15
N ARG A 408 5.86 11.84 3.30
CA ARG A 408 6.93 12.84 3.48
C ARG A 408 8.26 12.11 3.58
N GLU A 409 9.15 12.38 2.64
CA GLU A 409 10.51 11.85 2.66
C GLU A 409 11.24 12.39 3.89
N ARG A 410 11.69 11.48 4.75
CA ARG A 410 12.41 11.80 5.99
C ARG A 410 13.77 11.14 6.06
N ALA A 411 13.98 10.08 5.29
CA ALA A 411 15.26 9.42 5.19
C ALA A 411 16.14 10.06 4.11
N SER A 412 17.42 9.81 4.22
CA SER A 412 18.40 10.08 3.17
C SER A 412 19.54 9.07 3.23
N PHE A 413 20.13 8.78 2.07
CA PHE A 413 21.29 7.90 1.96
C PHE A 413 22.24 8.43 0.90
N ASP A 414 23.51 8.62 1.26
CA ASP A 414 24.53 9.12 0.36
C ASP A 414 25.90 8.49 0.65
N VAL A 415 26.49 7.91 -0.37
CA VAL A 415 27.85 7.32 -0.35
C VAL A 415 28.78 7.97 -1.37
N GLY A 416 28.35 9.07 -2.00
CA GLY A 416 29.11 9.77 -3.04
C GLY A 416 29.12 9.04 -4.39
N ASP A 417 28.31 7.98 -4.59
CA ASP A 417 28.18 7.24 -5.85
C ASP A 417 26.87 7.66 -6.57
N PRO A 418 26.94 8.32 -7.74
CA PRO A 418 25.77 8.77 -8.47
C PRO A 418 24.82 7.62 -8.90
N ALA A 419 25.34 6.41 -9.14
CA ALA A 419 24.50 5.26 -9.50
C ALA A 419 23.68 4.78 -8.29
N ILE A 420 24.26 4.77 -7.09
CA ILE A 420 23.53 4.44 -5.86
C ILE A 420 22.51 5.54 -5.54
N ALA A 421 22.87 6.81 -5.68
CA ALA A 421 21.94 7.92 -5.52
C ALA A 421 20.73 7.79 -6.48
N ARG A 422 20.97 7.38 -7.73
CA ARG A 422 19.89 7.14 -8.69
C ARG A 422 19.05 5.92 -8.34
N ILE A 423 19.65 4.85 -7.80
CA ILE A 423 18.91 3.69 -7.29
C ILE A 423 17.97 4.11 -6.16
N TRP A 424 18.47 4.91 -5.22
CA TRP A 424 17.65 5.46 -4.13
C TRP A 424 16.45 6.27 -4.66
N GLU A 425 16.71 7.23 -5.54
CA GLU A 425 15.67 8.11 -6.11
C GLU A 425 14.57 7.32 -6.84
N VAL A 426 14.96 6.34 -7.66
CA VAL A 426 14.03 5.50 -8.42
C VAL A 426 13.25 4.59 -7.47
N GLY A 427 13.88 4.07 -6.41
CA GLY A 427 13.20 3.27 -5.39
C GLY A 427 12.16 4.07 -4.62
N THR A 428 12.49 5.29 -4.18
CA THR A 428 11.53 6.22 -3.53
C THR A 428 10.33 6.50 -4.44
N ARG A 429 10.58 6.76 -5.74
CA ARG A 429 9.51 6.99 -6.72
C ARG A 429 8.63 5.75 -6.87
N THR A 430 9.21 4.56 -7.00
CA THR A 430 8.47 3.30 -7.09
C THR A 430 7.60 3.07 -5.86
N ALA A 431 8.14 3.27 -4.65
CA ALA A 431 7.40 3.12 -3.41
C ALA A 431 6.22 4.12 -3.31
N ARG A 432 6.42 5.38 -3.73
CA ARG A 432 5.36 6.41 -3.71
C ARG A 432 4.28 6.14 -4.74
N MET A 433 4.62 5.71 -5.95
CA MET A 433 3.64 5.43 -7.00
C MET A 433 2.72 4.26 -6.65
N ASN A 434 3.21 3.32 -5.86
CA ASN A 434 2.47 2.13 -5.43
C ASN A 434 1.82 2.29 -4.05
N ALA A 435 1.54 3.54 -3.65
CA ALA A 435 0.84 3.88 -2.43
C ALA A 435 -0.24 4.94 -2.69
N HIS A 436 -1.49 4.56 -2.46
CA HIS A 436 -2.68 5.42 -2.47
C HIS A 436 -3.49 5.14 -1.19
N GLU A 437 -4.80 4.95 -1.28
CA GLU A 437 -5.62 4.50 -0.16
C GLU A 437 -5.35 3.04 0.27
N THR A 438 -4.59 2.31 -0.52
CA THR A 438 -3.97 1.02 -0.22
C THR A 438 -2.57 1.00 -0.79
N TYR A 439 -1.71 0.09 -0.34
CA TYR A 439 -0.55 -0.29 -1.15
C TYR A 439 -1.02 -0.99 -2.43
N MET A 440 -0.14 -1.04 -3.42
CA MET A 440 -0.40 -1.71 -4.70
C MET A 440 0.86 -2.45 -5.13
N ASP A 441 0.70 -3.58 -5.81
CA ASP A 441 1.79 -4.29 -6.48
C ASP A 441 2.40 -3.45 -7.60
N CYS A 442 1.52 -2.88 -8.44
CA CYS A 442 1.88 -2.01 -9.55
C CYS A 442 0.76 -1.01 -9.87
N ALA A 443 1.14 0.21 -10.27
CA ALA A 443 0.18 1.29 -10.49
C ALA A 443 -0.56 1.19 -11.83
N TYR A 444 0.04 0.55 -12.85
CA TYR A 444 -0.54 0.50 -14.21
C TYR A 444 -1.42 -0.71 -14.45
N TRP A 445 -0.96 -1.94 -14.11
CA TRP A 445 -1.60 -3.18 -14.55
C TRP A 445 -2.65 -3.72 -13.60
N GLU A 446 -2.45 -3.63 -12.29
CA GLU A 446 -3.27 -4.34 -11.31
C GLU A 446 -3.88 -3.46 -10.23
N GLN A 447 -3.10 -2.61 -9.57
CA GLN A 447 -3.53 -1.79 -8.42
C GLN A 447 -4.07 -2.65 -7.27
N LEU A 448 -3.44 -3.81 -7.04
CA LEU A 448 -3.85 -4.82 -6.06
C LEU A 448 -2.91 -4.83 -4.86
N GLN A 449 -3.47 -4.90 -3.67
CA GLN A 449 -2.70 -4.95 -2.42
C GLN A 449 -2.33 -6.40 -2.10
N TYR A 450 -1.24 -6.92 -2.71
CA TYR A 450 -0.70 -8.25 -2.40
C TYR A 450 0.17 -8.23 -1.14
N ILE A 451 0.09 -9.30 -0.33
CA ILE A 451 0.82 -9.39 0.94
C ILE A 451 2.33 -9.39 0.73
N GLY A 452 2.83 -10.15 -0.27
CA GLY A 452 4.27 -10.26 -0.54
C GLY A 452 4.91 -8.91 -0.85
N ASP A 453 4.24 -8.11 -1.68
CA ASP A 453 4.63 -6.75 -2.05
C ASP A 453 4.52 -5.80 -0.87
N THR A 454 3.37 -5.84 -0.20
CA THR A 454 3.05 -4.95 0.91
C THR A 454 4.01 -5.11 2.08
N ARG A 455 4.51 -6.31 2.37
CA ARG A 455 5.53 -6.52 3.40
C ARG A 455 6.76 -5.64 3.15
N ILE A 456 7.24 -5.62 1.92
CA ILE A 456 8.42 -4.83 1.54
C ILE A 456 8.09 -3.33 1.58
N GLN A 457 6.92 -2.93 1.05
CA GLN A 457 6.48 -1.53 1.06
C GLN A 457 6.29 -1.00 2.48
N ALA A 458 5.72 -1.79 3.38
CA ALA A 458 5.56 -1.42 4.80
C ALA A 458 6.91 -1.15 5.46
N LEU A 459 7.90 -2.03 5.24
CA LEU A 459 9.25 -1.83 5.73
C LEU A 459 9.90 -0.55 5.18
N ILE A 460 9.75 -0.28 3.88
CA ILE A 460 10.20 0.99 3.28
C ILE A 460 9.48 2.17 3.94
N SER A 461 8.16 2.07 4.14
CA SER A 461 7.37 3.14 4.78
C SER A 461 7.86 3.45 6.20
N TYR A 462 8.27 2.43 6.95
CA TYR A 462 8.82 2.62 8.29
C TYR A 462 10.15 3.35 8.28
N VAL A 463 11.08 2.94 7.40
CA VAL A 463 12.47 3.42 7.43
C VAL A 463 12.71 4.65 6.55
N GLU A 464 11.90 4.91 5.53
CA GLU A 464 12.06 6.03 4.63
C GLU A 464 11.14 7.21 4.98
N PHE A 465 9.87 6.92 5.27
CA PHE A 465 8.86 7.96 5.54
C PHE A 465 8.50 8.10 7.02
N GLY A 466 8.71 7.04 7.82
CA GLY A 466 8.30 7.00 9.23
C GLY A 466 6.78 6.94 9.43
N ASP A 467 6.03 6.52 8.40
CA ASP A 467 4.58 6.42 8.38
C ASP A 467 4.15 4.94 8.40
N ASP A 468 3.18 4.60 9.25
CA ASP A 468 2.69 3.24 9.43
C ASP A 468 1.18 3.09 9.20
N ARG A 469 0.49 4.17 8.80
CA ARG A 469 -0.98 4.17 8.70
C ARG A 469 -1.46 3.22 7.60
N LEU A 470 -0.84 3.26 6.41
CA LEU A 470 -1.13 2.30 5.33
C LEU A 470 -0.80 0.86 5.75
N ALA A 471 0.32 0.65 6.44
CA ALA A 471 0.72 -0.68 6.89
C ALA A 471 -0.26 -1.26 7.90
N ARG A 472 -0.76 -0.46 8.86
CA ARG A 472 -1.81 -0.88 9.80
C ARG A 472 -3.11 -1.23 9.07
N GLN A 473 -3.55 -0.37 8.16
CA GLN A 473 -4.74 -0.64 7.35
C GLN A 473 -4.59 -1.93 6.52
N ALA A 474 -3.40 -2.18 5.96
CA ALA A 474 -3.13 -3.42 5.22
C ALA A 474 -3.15 -4.66 6.14
N LEU A 475 -2.55 -4.57 7.34
CA LEU A 475 -2.57 -5.66 8.33
C LEU A 475 -4.01 -6.00 8.74
N ASP A 476 -4.85 -4.99 9.02
CA ASP A 476 -6.28 -5.18 9.32
C ASP A 476 -7.03 -5.79 8.11
N ALA A 477 -6.78 -5.28 6.90
CA ALA A 477 -7.43 -5.78 5.70
C ALA A 477 -7.10 -7.26 5.46
N TYR A 478 -5.85 -7.69 5.62
CA TYR A 478 -5.49 -9.11 5.47
C TYR A 478 -6.08 -9.96 6.58
N ASP A 479 -6.10 -9.50 7.81
CA ASP A 479 -6.76 -10.20 8.90
C ASP A 479 -8.26 -10.41 8.62
N ASN A 480 -8.93 -9.38 8.12
CA ASN A 480 -10.35 -9.43 7.74
C ASN A 480 -10.60 -10.36 6.52
N SER A 481 -9.60 -10.59 5.68
CA SER A 481 -9.70 -11.43 4.48
C SER A 481 -9.69 -12.93 4.74
N ARG A 482 -9.55 -13.38 5.98
CA ARG A 482 -9.38 -14.80 6.31
C ARG A 482 -10.56 -15.65 5.83
N ILE A 483 -10.23 -16.70 5.08
CA ILE A 483 -11.19 -17.70 4.64
C ILE A 483 -11.49 -18.71 5.77
N ALA A 484 -12.53 -19.50 5.61
CA ALA A 484 -12.98 -20.47 6.63
C ALA A 484 -11.89 -21.48 7.05
N GLU A 485 -10.91 -21.75 6.20
CA GLU A 485 -9.78 -22.64 6.50
C GLU A 485 -8.74 -22.01 7.41
N GLY A 486 -8.78 -20.70 7.61
CA GLY A 486 -7.91 -19.94 8.48
C GLY A 486 -6.75 -19.21 7.78
N LEU A 487 -6.62 -19.33 6.45
CA LEU A 487 -5.66 -18.56 5.64
C LEU A 487 -6.22 -17.18 5.30
N THR A 488 -5.34 -16.22 5.08
CA THR A 488 -5.70 -14.93 4.47
C THR A 488 -5.84 -15.07 2.96
N GLN A 489 -6.60 -14.17 2.32
CA GLN A 489 -6.46 -14.00 0.88
C GLN A 489 -5.07 -13.41 0.57
N SER A 490 -4.59 -13.66 -0.64
CA SER A 490 -3.26 -13.22 -1.07
C SER A 490 -3.16 -11.72 -1.31
N ARG A 491 -4.31 -11.09 -1.60
CA ARG A 491 -4.51 -9.69 -1.90
C ARG A 491 -5.88 -9.24 -1.39
N TYR A 492 -5.96 -8.07 -0.79
CA TYR A 492 -7.21 -7.57 -0.24
C TYR A 492 -7.15 -6.05 0.01
N PRO A 493 -8.27 -5.28 -0.25
CA PRO A 493 -9.57 -5.74 -0.72
C PRO A 493 -9.54 -6.28 -2.15
N SER A 494 -10.37 -7.28 -2.44
CA SER A 494 -10.46 -7.90 -3.76
C SER A 494 -11.85 -8.49 -3.98
N ALA A 495 -12.47 -8.16 -5.12
CA ALA A 495 -13.74 -8.74 -5.56
C ALA A 495 -13.61 -10.20 -6.03
N LEU A 496 -12.38 -10.67 -6.24
CA LEU A 496 -12.07 -12.06 -6.63
C LEU A 496 -11.20 -12.70 -5.55
N GLU A 497 -11.73 -13.71 -4.89
CA GLU A 497 -10.98 -14.52 -3.94
C GLU A 497 -9.75 -15.14 -4.59
N GLN A 498 -8.59 -14.97 -3.96
CA GLN A 498 -7.35 -15.64 -4.34
C GLN A 498 -6.56 -15.98 -3.08
N VAL A 499 -6.14 -17.23 -2.97
CA VAL A 499 -5.34 -17.70 -1.84
C VAL A 499 -3.96 -18.13 -2.32
N ILE A 500 -2.94 -17.53 -1.73
CA ILE A 500 -1.54 -17.95 -1.85
C ILE A 500 -1.09 -18.29 -0.42
N PRO A 501 -1.03 -19.58 -0.04
CA PRO A 501 -0.72 -19.96 1.34
C PRO A 501 0.55 -19.34 1.89
N THR A 502 1.62 -19.24 1.10
CA THR A 502 2.87 -18.59 1.49
C THR A 502 2.68 -17.12 1.84
N PHE A 503 1.73 -16.43 1.22
CA PHE A 503 1.44 -15.03 1.55
C PHE A 503 0.75 -14.91 2.91
N SER A 504 -0.02 -15.90 3.34
CA SER A 504 -0.53 -15.93 4.73
C SER A 504 0.62 -16.06 5.76
N LEU A 505 1.71 -16.77 5.42
CA LEU A 505 2.93 -16.79 6.24
C LEU A 505 3.60 -15.41 6.25
N LEU A 506 3.66 -14.72 5.11
CA LEU A 506 4.24 -13.38 5.01
C LEU A 506 3.42 -12.33 5.75
N TRP A 507 2.08 -12.50 5.88
CA TRP A 507 1.26 -11.65 6.75
C TRP A 507 1.72 -11.74 8.21
N ILE A 508 2.01 -12.94 8.71
CA ILE A 508 2.59 -13.11 10.06
C ILE A 508 3.94 -12.40 10.16
N GLY A 509 4.76 -12.49 9.10
CA GLY A 509 6.01 -11.74 9.01
C GLY A 509 5.78 -10.22 9.04
N MET A 510 4.70 -9.70 8.42
CA MET A 510 4.34 -8.26 8.51
C MET A 510 3.94 -7.86 9.93
N VAL A 511 3.18 -8.70 10.65
CA VAL A 511 2.85 -8.47 12.07
C VAL A 511 4.13 -8.40 12.91
N HIS A 512 5.08 -9.31 12.67
CA HIS A 512 6.38 -9.31 13.34
C HIS A 512 7.21 -8.06 12.98
N ASP A 513 7.25 -7.67 11.72
CA ASP A 513 7.94 -6.46 11.26
C ASP A 513 7.34 -5.21 11.94
N TYR A 514 6.00 -5.12 12.04
CA TYR A 514 5.33 -4.05 12.77
C TYR A 514 5.71 -4.04 14.26
N TRP A 515 5.64 -5.19 14.94
CA TRP A 515 6.03 -5.35 16.33
C TRP A 515 7.46 -4.88 16.59
N LEU A 516 8.36 -5.16 15.65
CA LEU A 516 9.78 -4.81 15.80
C LEU A 516 10.02 -3.30 15.56
N TYR A 517 9.41 -2.71 14.54
CA TYR A 517 9.69 -1.35 14.10
C TYR A 517 8.80 -0.28 14.73
N ARG A 518 7.60 -0.62 15.19
CA ARG A 518 6.58 0.36 15.60
C ARG A 518 6.15 0.18 17.05
N PRO A 519 5.87 1.28 17.77
CA PRO A 519 5.24 1.18 19.07
C PRO A 519 3.87 0.52 18.94
N ASP A 520 3.57 -0.44 19.81
CA ASP A 520 2.25 -1.07 19.84
C ASP A 520 1.19 -0.08 20.35
N GLY A 521 0.17 0.16 19.54
CA GLY A 521 -1.02 0.92 19.88
C GLY A 521 -2.18 0.06 20.40
N GLY A 522 -1.94 -1.24 20.67
CA GLY A 522 -2.95 -2.21 21.08
C GLY A 522 -3.33 -3.23 20.00
N GLN A 523 -2.99 -2.97 18.73
CA GLN A 523 -3.37 -3.82 17.60
C GLN A 523 -2.73 -5.21 17.64
N LEU A 524 -1.55 -5.37 18.22
CA LEU A 524 -0.88 -6.66 18.31
C LEU A 524 -1.70 -7.70 19.09
N SER A 525 -2.44 -7.26 20.11
CA SER A 525 -3.33 -8.15 20.87
C SER A 525 -4.48 -8.71 20.02
N ASP A 526 -4.85 -8.02 18.95
CA ASP A 526 -5.90 -8.43 18.03
C ASP A 526 -5.34 -9.36 16.93
N TRP A 527 -4.22 -9.00 16.31
CA TRP A 527 -3.65 -9.77 15.19
C TRP A 527 -2.98 -11.08 15.63
N ILE A 528 -2.20 -11.10 16.73
CA ILE A 528 -1.40 -12.27 17.11
C ILE A 528 -2.25 -13.54 17.33
N PRO A 529 -3.40 -13.51 18.03
CA PRO A 529 -4.24 -14.69 18.16
C PRO A 529 -4.71 -15.27 16.82
N HIS A 530 -4.91 -14.41 15.81
CA HIS A 530 -5.38 -14.81 14.50
C HIS A 530 -4.30 -15.49 13.65
N THR A 531 -3.02 -15.22 13.91
CA THR A 531 -1.89 -15.92 13.26
C THR A 531 -1.91 -17.42 13.51
N ARG A 532 -2.49 -17.85 14.64
CA ARG A 532 -2.57 -19.27 15.02
C ARG A 532 -3.35 -20.10 14.01
N SER A 533 -4.41 -19.53 13.41
CA SER A 533 -5.20 -20.26 12.41
C SER A 533 -4.39 -20.61 11.17
N VAL A 534 -3.53 -19.70 10.73
CA VAL A 534 -2.60 -19.93 9.62
C VAL A 534 -1.58 -21.03 9.99
N ILE A 535 -0.96 -20.93 11.17
CA ILE A 535 0.01 -21.92 11.66
C ILE A 535 -0.61 -23.29 11.78
N ASP A 536 -1.84 -23.38 12.31
CA ASP A 536 -2.58 -24.63 12.45
C ASP A 536 -2.92 -25.24 11.09
N TRP A 537 -3.24 -24.40 10.09
CA TRP A 537 -3.46 -24.89 8.73
C TRP A 537 -2.20 -25.56 8.19
N TYR A 538 -1.04 -24.93 8.28
CA TYR A 538 0.24 -25.50 7.85
C TYR A 538 0.62 -26.74 8.64
N ALA A 539 0.38 -26.75 9.95
CA ALA A 539 0.65 -27.91 10.81
C ALA A 539 -0.12 -29.15 10.38
N ARG A 540 -1.35 -29.00 9.86
CA ARG A 540 -2.15 -30.11 9.32
C ARG A 540 -1.60 -30.68 8.00
N HIS A 541 -0.83 -29.90 7.26
CA HIS A 541 -0.21 -30.33 6.01
C HIS A 541 1.24 -30.82 6.16
N GLN A 542 1.76 -30.86 7.39
CA GLN A 542 3.11 -31.36 7.66
C GLN A 542 3.14 -32.91 7.62
N ARG A 543 4.10 -33.43 6.91
CA ARG A 543 4.36 -34.88 6.79
C ARG A 543 5.03 -35.46 8.02
N PRO A 544 5.00 -36.79 8.23
CA PRO A 544 5.70 -37.44 9.35
C PRO A 544 7.22 -37.24 9.34
N ASP A 545 7.84 -37.03 8.17
CA ASP A 545 9.28 -36.78 8.04
C ASP A 545 9.67 -35.32 8.34
N GLY A 546 8.67 -34.44 8.58
CA GLY A 546 8.84 -33.08 9.01
C GLY A 546 8.75 -32.02 7.90
N LEU A 547 8.73 -32.41 6.62
CA LEU A 547 8.49 -31.49 5.51
C LEU A 547 6.99 -31.20 5.34
N LEU A 548 6.66 -30.16 4.57
CA LEU A 548 5.30 -29.94 4.11
C LEU A 548 4.96 -30.92 2.99
N GLY A 549 3.73 -31.46 3.03
CA GLY A 549 3.17 -32.31 2.02
C GLY A 549 2.47 -31.54 0.91
N ILE A 550 1.58 -32.23 0.17
CA ILE A 550 0.73 -31.62 -0.83
C ILE A 550 -0.21 -30.64 -0.15
N MET A 551 -0.22 -29.41 -0.62
CA MET A 551 -1.09 -28.36 -0.12
C MET A 551 -1.99 -27.85 -1.26
N PRO A 552 -3.29 -27.59 -0.97
CA PRO A 552 -4.18 -26.93 -1.94
C PRO A 552 -3.76 -25.49 -2.18
N TRP A 553 -4.43 -24.82 -3.11
CA TRP A 553 -4.25 -23.44 -3.50
C TRP A 553 -2.94 -23.18 -4.27
N TRP A 554 -2.65 -21.93 -4.54
CA TRP A 554 -1.47 -21.53 -5.30
C TRP A 554 -0.26 -21.35 -4.39
N ASN A 555 0.60 -22.35 -4.29
CA ASN A 555 1.77 -22.36 -3.40
C ASN A 555 2.96 -21.59 -4.00
N TYR A 556 2.75 -20.33 -4.31
CA TYR A 556 3.74 -19.45 -4.91
C TYR A 556 4.96 -19.28 -4.00
N GLY A 557 6.15 -19.34 -4.56
CA GLY A 557 7.43 -19.11 -3.87
C GLY A 557 8.20 -17.94 -4.47
N ASP A 558 8.33 -17.88 -5.79
CA ASP A 558 9.04 -16.82 -6.51
C ASP A 558 8.84 -16.91 -8.03
N TRP A 559 8.89 -15.77 -8.72
CA TRP A 559 8.90 -15.73 -10.18
C TRP A 559 10.28 -16.07 -10.74
N THR A 560 10.53 -17.33 -11.01
CA THR A 560 11.70 -17.79 -11.74
C THR A 560 11.29 -18.80 -12.81
N LYS A 561 12.02 -18.83 -13.93
CA LYS A 561 11.70 -19.66 -15.10
C LYS A 561 11.62 -21.15 -14.80
N ASP A 562 12.27 -21.61 -13.73
CA ASP A 562 12.35 -23.03 -13.36
C ASP A 562 11.27 -23.44 -12.33
N PHE A 563 10.43 -22.51 -11.87
CA PHE A 563 9.27 -22.78 -11.03
C PHE A 563 8.00 -22.77 -11.90
N ASP A 564 7.17 -23.80 -11.75
CA ASP A 564 5.93 -23.91 -12.52
C ASP A 564 4.93 -22.85 -12.05
N PHE A 565 4.75 -21.83 -12.85
CA PHE A 565 3.90 -20.67 -12.49
C PHE A 565 4.24 -20.08 -11.11
N GLY A 566 5.52 -19.98 -10.81
CA GLY A 566 6.03 -19.46 -9.53
C GLY A 566 5.98 -20.45 -8.37
N VAL A 567 5.48 -21.67 -8.57
CA VAL A 567 5.45 -22.72 -7.55
C VAL A 567 6.79 -23.47 -7.54
N PRO A 568 7.48 -23.54 -6.39
CA PRO A 568 8.76 -24.24 -6.30
C PRO A 568 8.61 -25.74 -6.57
N PRO A 569 9.69 -26.42 -7.00
CA PRO A 569 9.69 -27.85 -7.20
C PRO A 569 9.20 -28.62 -5.96
N GLN A 570 8.42 -29.65 -6.21
CA GLN A 570 7.86 -30.56 -5.20
C GLN A 570 8.03 -32.01 -5.70
N ASP A 571 8.31 -32.94 -4.78
CA ASP A 571 8.23 -34.37 -5.09
C ASP A 571 6.75 -34.80 -5.21
N ALA A 572 6.49 -35.98 -5.75
CA ALA A 572 5.14 -36.49 -6.00
C ALA A 572 4.25 -36.53 -4.74
N ASP A 573 4.85 -36.55 -3.56
CA ASP A 573 4.20 -36.56 -2.25
C ASP A 573 4.19 -35.16 -1.58
N GLY A 574 4.59 -34.11 -2.31
CA GLY A 574 4.60 -32.72 -1.89
C GLY A 574 5.90 -32.21 -1.31
N GLY A 575 6.85 -33.06 -0.92
CA GLY A 575 8.07 -32.67 -0.19
C GLY A 575 8.85 -31.52 -0.85
N SER A 576 8.66 -30.29 -0.35
CA SER A 576 9.35 -29.08 -0.79
C SER A 576 10.15 -28.47 0.36
N ALA A 577 11.46 -28.32 0.16
CA ALA A 577 12.33 -27.64 1.11
C ALA A 577 11.98 -26.16 1.25
N LEU A 578 11.76 -25.45 0.11
CA LEU A 578 11.48 -24.02 0.14
C LEU A 578 10.21 -23.71 0.92
N LEU A 579 9.09 -24.39 0.64
CA LEU A 579 7.83 -24.18 1.34
C LEU A 579 7.96 -24.50 2.84
N SER A 580 8.70 -25.56 3.18
CA SER A 580 8.97 -25.95 4.58
C SER A 580 9.82 -24.90 5.30
N LEU A 581 10.78 -24.29 4.61
CA LEU A 581 11.61 -23.21 5.17
C LEU A 581 10.81 -21.92 5.38
N TYR A 582 9.88 -21.59 4.48
CA TYR A 582 8.95 -20.47 4.70
C TYR A 582 8.15 -20.68 5.99
N PHE A 583 7.60 -21.88 6.18
CA PHE A 583 6.87 -22.19 7.42
C PHE A 583 7.76 -22.13 8.65
N ALA A 584 8.99 -22.65 8.58
CA ALA A 584 9.96 -22.60 9.70
C ALA A 584 10.35 -21.15 10.07
N ALA A 585 10.52 -20.27 9.06
CA ALA A 585 10.78 -18.85 9.29
C ALA A 585 9.62 -18.19 10.04
N THR A 586 8.40 -18.41 9.55
CA THR A 586 7.19 -17.87 10.16
C THR A 586 6.95 -18.38 11.58
N LEU A 587 7.27 -19.63 11.88
CA LEU A 587 7.20 -20.16 13.24
C LEU A 587 8.15 -19.43 14.20
N ARG A 588 9.32 -18.98 13.75
CA ARG A 588 10.23 -18.14 14.55
C ARG A 588 9.63 -16.78 14.83
N ASP A 589 9.12 -16.12 13.78
CA ASP A 589 8.45 -14.81 13.91
C ASP A 589 7.25 -14.90 14.87
N ALA A 590 6.39 -15.91 14.69
CA ALA A 590 5.24 -16.15 15.55
C ALA A 590 5.62 -16.49 17.00
N ALA A 591 6.74 -17.18 17.22
CA ALA A 591 7.22 -17.46 18.56
C ALA A 591 7.63 -16.18 19.31
N ASP A 592 8.23 -15.22 18.63
CA ASP A 592 8.60 -13.93 19.23
C ASP A 592 7.34 -13.11 19.56
N LEU A 593 6.34 -13.11 18.66
CA LEU A 593 5.05 -12.47 18.88
C LEU A 593 4.32 -13.09 20.09
N GLU A 594 4.21 -14.41 20.17
CA GLU A 594 3.57 -15.11 21.31
C GLU A 594 4.30 -14.86 22.64
N ALA A 595 5.63 -14.85 22.60
CA ALA A 595 6.43 -14.52 23.79
C ALA A 595 6.16 -13.08 24.27
N SER A 596 5.90 -12.13 23.35
CA SER A 596 5.60 -10.75 23.70
C SER A 596 4.27 -10.59 24.45
N LEU A 597 3.31 -11.49 24.20
CA LEU A 597 2.04 -11.59 24.91
C LEU A 597 2.11 -12.43 26.20
N GLY A 598 3.28 -12.96 26.55
CA GLY A 598 3.48 -13.83 27.72
C GLY A 598 3.11 -15.31 27.47
N ASN A 599 2.84 -15.72 26.24
CA ASN A 599 2.45 -17.08 25.88
C ASN A 599 3.68 -18.00 25.68
N ALA A 600 4.55 -18.13 26.69
CA ALA A 600 5.83 -18.81 26.59
C ALA A 600 5.72 -20.28 26.09
N ALA A 601 4.72 -21.03 26.53
CA ALA A 601 4.54 -22.41 26.09
C ALA A 601 4.22 -22.54 24.59
N ILE A 602 3.45 -21.61 24.02
CA ILE A 602 3.16 -21.57 22.58
C ILE A 602 4.44 -21.17 21.83
N ALA A 603 5.14 -20.14 22.29
CA ALA A 603 6.40 -19.69 21.72
C ALA A 603 7.46 -20.81 21.66
N ASP A 604 7.64 -21.55 22.76
CA ASP A 604 8.58 -22.65 22.79
C ASP A 604 8.16 -23.81 21.87
N GLY A 605 6.86 -24.08 21.78
CA GLY A 605 6.32 -25.07 20.83
C GLY A 605 6.63 -24.69 19.37
N TYR A 606 6.46 -23.42 19.00
CA TYR A 606 6.77 -22.91 17.66
C TYR A 606 8.28 -22.97 17.37
N ARG A 607 9.15 -22.57 18.30
CA ARG A 607 10.60 -22.68 18.16
C ARG A 607 11.04 -24.14 18.00
N GLY A 608 10.46 -25.04 18.80
CA GLY A 608 10.72 -26.47 18.70
C GLY A 608 10.36 -27.02 17.31
N ARG A 609 9.16 -26.70 16.82
CA ARG A 609 8.69 -27.14 15.48
C ARG A 609 9.56 -26.56 14.37
N ALA A 610 9.93 -25.30 14.40
CA ALA A 610 10.84 -24.69 13.45
C ALA A 610 12.19 -25.41 13.39
N SER A 611 12.74 -25.76 14.56
CA SER A 611 13.98 -26.53 14.65
C SER A 611 13.87 -27.93 14.04
N GLU A 612 12.78 -28.64 14.30
CA GLU A 612 12.56 -29.98 13.72
C GLU A 612 12.39 -29.92 12.19
N ILE A 613 11.68 -28.93 11.66
CA ILE A 613 11.58 -28.70 10.21
C ILE A 613 12.98 -28.46 9.62
N GLY A 614 13.77 -27.59 10.21
CA GLY A 614 15.14 -27.32 9.76
C GLY A 614 16.03 -28.57 9.74
N LYS A 615 15.97 -29.40 10.78
CA LYS A 615 16.69 -30.70 10.83
C LYS A 615 16.22 -31.64 9.72
N SER A 616 14.92 -31.67 9.46
CA SER A 616 14.34 -32.51 8.40
C SER A 616 14.75 -32.05 7.00
N VAL A 617 14.71 -30.73 6.75
CA VAL A 617 15.20 -30.15 5.50
C VAL A 617 16.69 -30.49 5.29
N TYR A 618 17.53 -30.29 6.30
CA TYR A 618 18.95 -30.63 6.19
C TYR A 618 19.18 -32.11 5.92
N ARG A 619 18.55 -32.98 6.68
CA ARG A 619 18.69 -34.45 6.55
C ARG A 619 18.22 -34.98 5.20
N LEU A 620 17.14 -34.40 4.63
CA LEU A 620 16.50 -34.93 3.43
C LEU A 620 16.97 -34.25 2.14
N CYS A 621 17.39 -32.97 2.23
CA CYS A 621 17.67 -32.16 1.04
C CYS A 621 19.11 -31.67 0.95
N TRP A 622 19.98 -31.91 1.95
CA TRP A 622 21.38 -31.52 1.83
C TRP A 622 22.11 -32.45 0.86
N ASP A 623 22.68 -31.90 -0.19
CA ASP A 623 23.52 -32.61 -1.17
C ASP A 623 24.98 -32.34 -0.87
N GLU A 624 25.66 -33.32 -0.22
CA GLU A 624 27.06 -33.20 0.18
C GLU A 624 28.02 -33.00 -1.01
N PRO A 625 27.85 -33.69 -2.17
CA PRO A 625 28.70 -33.46 -3.33
C PRO A 625 28.60 -32.06 -3.91
N ARG A 626 27.42 -31.45 -3.89
CA ARG A 626 27.22 -30.09 -4.38
C ARG A 626 27.45 -29.03 -3.31
N GLY A 627 27.38 -29.38 -2.05
CA GLY A 627 27.46 -28.43 -0.94
C GLY A 627 26.28 -27.45 -0.88
N LEU A 628 25.09 -27.89 -1.31
CA LEU A 628 23.86 -27.10 -1.39
C LEU A 628 22.66 -27.86 -0.85
N LEU A 629 21.62 -27.12 -0.48
CA LEU A 629 20.29 -27.69 -0.25
C LEU A 629 19.57 -27.86 -1.61
N ALA A 630 19.07 -29.06 -1.86
CA ALA A 630 18.13 -29.31 -2.93
C ALA A 630 16.72 -28.79 -2.59
N ASP A 631 15.92 -28.50 -3.59
CA ASP A 631 14.53 -28.05 -3.40
C ASP A 631 13.60 -29.18 -2.94
N THR A 632 14.01 -30.43 -3.19
CA THR A 632 13.22 -31.63 -2.85
C THR A 632 14.14 -32.77 -2.37
N PRO A 633 13.60 -33.75 -1.61
CA PRO A 633 14.33 -34.97 -1.23
C PRO A 633 14.90 -35.79 -2.40
N SER A 634 14.37 -35.67 -3.61
CA SER A 634 14.87 -36.33 -4.81
C SER A 634 16.20 -35.75 -5.34
N HIS A 635 16.64 -34.59 -4.83
CA HIS A 635 17.87 -33.88 -5.24
C HIS A 635 17.96 -33.56 -6.74
N THR A 636 16.83 -33.33 -7.40
CA THR A 636 16.76 -33.07 -8.83
C THR A 636 16.82 -31.59 -9.18
N HIS A 637 16.47 -30.70 -8.23
CA HIS A 637 16.42 -29.27 -8.42
C HIS A 637 17.12 -28.55 -7.26
N PHE A 638 17.75 -27.42 -7.60
CA PHE A 638 18.43 -26.54 -6.65
C PHE A 638 18.07 -25.10 -6.95
N SER A 639 17.85 -24.29 -5.92
CA SER A 639 17.51 -22.88 -6.10
C SER A 639 18.25 -21.98 -5.15
N GLU A 640 18.47 -20.74 -5.57
CA GLU A 640 19.00 -19.67 -4.71
C GLU A 640 18.05 -19.38 -3.55
N GLN A 641 16.75 -19.55 -3.76
CA GLN A 641 15.68 -19.35 -2.79
C GLN A 641 15.82 -20.31 -1.60
N THR A 642 15.86 -21.60 -1.87
CA THR A 642 16.02 -22.64 -0.83
C THR A 642 17.32 -22.48 -0.06
N ASN A 643 18.41 -22.20 -0.75
CA ASN A 643 19.72 -22.04 -0.15
C ASN A 643 19.82 -20.77 0.70
N SER A 644 19.24 -19.67 0.27
CA SER A 644 19.19 -18.41 1.04
C SER A 644 18.38 -18.57 2.34
N LEU A 645 17.18 -19.17 2.28
CA LEU A 645 16.40 -19.43 3.49
C LEU A 645 17.07 -20.46 4.39
N GLY A 646 17.72 -21.47 3.80
CA GLY A 646 18.48 -22.47 4.56
C GLY A 646 19.63 -21.86 5.36
N VAL A 647 20.31 -20.85 4.78
CA VAL A 647 21.34 -20.08 5.48
C VAL A 647 20.71 -19.19 6.55
N LEU A 648 19.69 -18.40 6.21
CA LEU A 648 19.02 -17.46 7.11
C LEU A 648 18.44 -18.14 8.35
N LEU A 649 18.03 -19.39 8.24
CA LEU A 649 17.44 -20.17 9.32
C LEU A 649 18.45 -21.08 10.07
N ASP A 650 19.75 -20.97 9.81
CA ASP A 650 20.80 -21.85 10.36
C ASP A 650 20.56 -23.35 10.07
N VAL A 651 19.84 -23.66 8.99
CA VAL A 651 19.70 -25.04 8.50
C VAL A 651 21.00 -25.49 7.84
N VAL A 652 21.62 -24.61 7.08
CA VAL A 652 23.00 -24.80 6.59
C VAL A 652 23.96 -24.58 7.76
N PRO A 653 24.89 -25.50 8.07
CA PRO A 653 25.88 -25.33 9.14
C PRO A 653 26.70 -24.05 8.98
N ARG A 654 27.00 -23.36 10.07
CA ARG A 654 27.63 -22.02 10.07
C ARG A 654 28.94 -21.94 9.30
N ASP A 655 29.76 -22.98 9.39
CA ASP A 655 31.03 -23.07 8.65
C ASP A 655 30.86 -23.20 7.14
N ARG A 656 29.67 -23.52 6.65
CA ARG A 656 29.33 -23.65 5.22
C ARG A 656 28.52 -22.47 4.67
N GLN A 657 27.89 -21.67 5.50
CA GLN A 657 26.97 -20.60 5.09
C GLN A 657 27.59 -19.61 4.11
N ALA A 658 28.80 -19.13 4.41
CA ALA A 658 29.49 -18.20 3.51
C ALA A 658 29.81 -18.82 2.13
N THR A 659 30.11 -20.11 2.09
CA THR A 659 30.36 -20.82 0.82
C THR A 659 29.09 -20.96 0.02
N VAL A 660 27.97 -21.33 0.63
CA VAL A 660 26.66 -21.44 0.01
C VAL A 660 26.21 -20.07 -0.54
N MET A 661 26.32 -19.01 0.27
CA MET A 661 25.93 -17.67 -0.17
C MET A 661 26.81 -17.13 -1.30
N ARG A 662 28.10 -17.45 -1.34
CA ARG A 662 28.94 -17.12 -2.50
C ARG A 662 28.52 -17.84 -3.77
N ALA A 663 28.02 -19.07 -3.67
CA ALA A 663 27.44 -19.79 -4.80
C ALA A 663 26.15 -19.12 -5.28
N VAL A 664 25.27 -18.73 -4.35
CA VAL A 664 24.05 -17.94 -4.65
C VAL A 664 24.40 -16.65 -5.40
N LEU A 665 25.31 -15.86 -4.87
CA LEU A 665 25.74 -14.58 -5.48
C LEU A 665 26.46 -14.76 -6.83
N ALA A 666 27.11 -15.89 -7.04
CA ALA A 666 27.75 -16.22 -8.30
C ALA A 666 26.80 -16.90 -9.29
N HIS A 667 25.55 -17.16 -8.88
CA HIS A 667 24.56 -17.92 -9.67
C HIS A 667 25.05 -19.31 -10.10
N ARG A 668 25.83 -20.00 -9.27
CA ARG A 668 26.42 -21.32 -9.57
C ARG A 668 26.80 -22.12 -8.31
N PRO A 669 26.75 -23.46 -8.36
CA PRO A 669 27.21 -24.32 -7.29
C PRO A 669 28.71 -24.12 -6.95
N PRO A 670 29.15 -24.36 -5.70
CA PRO A 670 30.54 -24.24 -5.29
C PRO A 670 31.45 -25.13 -6.15
N GLY A 671 32.53 -24.54 -6.72
CA GLY A 671 33.53 -25.28 -7.51
C GLY A 671 33.09 -25.81 -8.87
N ALA A 672 31.84 -25.61 -9.26
CA ALA A 672 31.32 -26.03 -10.56
C ALA A 672 31.57 -24.99 -11.66
N PRO A 673 31.63 -25.39 -12.95
CA PRO A 673 31.47 -24.47 -14.07
C PRO A 673 30.09 -23.80 -14.00
N VAL A 674 29.89 -22.70 -14.75
CA VAL A 674 28.57 -22.02 -14.81
C VAL A 674 27.51 -23.09 -15.10
N PRO A 675 26.43 -23.17 -14.28
CA PRO A 675 25.41 -24.18 -14.45
C PRO A 675 24.73 -24.03 -15.81
N GLY A 676 24.35 -25.15 -16.37
CA GLY A 676 23.41 -25.17 -17.49
C GLY A 676 22.03 -24.62 -17.04
N PRO A 677 21.17 -24.29 -18.02
CA PRO A 677 19.79 -23.89 -17.71
C PRO A 677 19.09 -24.98 -16.86
N GLY A 678 18.51 -24.59 -15.73
CA GLY A 678 17.76 -25.49 -14.84
C GLY A 678 18.57 -26.19 -13.74
N GLU A 679 19.90 -26.03 -13.70
CA GLU A 679 20.71 -26.67 -12.66
C GLU A 679 20.76 -25.89 -11.34
N PHE A 680 20.55 -24.60 -11.36
CA PHE A 680 20.45 -23.73 -10.19
C PHE A 680 19.54 -22.53 -10.49
N SER A 681 18.33 -22.59 -10.00
CA SER A 681 17.29 -21.58 -10.27
C SER A 681 17.63 -20.24 -9.62
N PRO A 682 17.71 -19.13 -10.39
CA PRO A 682 18.07 -17.84 -9.83
C PRO A 682 16.93 -17.21 -9.05
N ALA A 683 17.26 -16.46 -8.01
CA ALA A 683 16.32 -15.60 -7.30
C ALA A 683 15.85 -14.44 -8.21
N SER A 684 14.54 -14.20 -8.23
CA SER A 684 13.96 -13.01 -8.87
C SER A 684 14.35 -11.72 -8.13
N ILE A 685 14.01 -10.57 -8.69
CA ILE A 685 14.23 -9.28 -8.03
C ILE A 685 13.48 -9.22 -6.70
N TYR A 686 12.25 -9.73 -6.63
CA TYR A 686 11.51 -9.88 -5.37
C TYR A 686 12.28 -10.68 -4.31
N PHE A 687 12.75 -11.87 -4.67
CA PHE A 687 13.38 -12.77 -3.69
C PHE A 687 14.77 -12.30 -3.24
N ARG A 688 15.40 -11.38 -3.97
CA ARG A 688 16.66 -10.74 -3.55
C ARG A 688 16.56 -9.98 -2.24
N PHE A 689 15.35 -9.60 -1.84
CA PHE A 689 15.07 -9.13 -0.48
C PHE A 689 15.51 -10.15 0.58
N TYR A 690 15.20 -11.42 0.41
CA TYR A 690 15.60 -12.50 1.34
C TYR A 690 17.07 -12.90 1.16
N VAL A 691 17.59 -12.86 -0.08
CA VAL A 691 19.02 -13.06 -0.36
C VAL A 691 19.88 -12.06 0.40
N ALA A 692 19.50 -10.79 0.43
CA ALA A 692 20.22 -9.73 1.18
C ALA A 692 20.31 -10.04 2.68
N ARG A 693 19.23 -10.55 3.30
CA ARG A 693 19.22 -10.98 4.71
C ARG A 693 20.10 -12.19 4.95
N ALA A 694 20.09 -13.14 4.02
CA ALA A 694 20.95 -14.31 4.09
C ALA A 694 22.43 -13.95 3.92
N MET A 695 22.74 -12.95 3.07
CA MET A 695 24.10 -12.40 2.95
C MET A 695 24.59 -11.81 4.28
N ASP A 696 23.76 -11.00 4.94
CA ASP A 696 24.09 -10.43 6.24
C ASP A 696 24.32 -11.51 7.28
N HIS A 697 23.42 -12.48 7.36
CA HIS A 697 23.50 -13.61 8.27
C HIS A 697 24.78 -14.46 8.09
N ALA A 698 25.22 -14.61 6.84
CA ALA A 698 26.45 -15.33 6.47
C ALA A 698 27.73 -14.47 6.60
N GLY A 699 27.65 -13.22 7.07
CA GLY A 699 28.76 -12.29 7.18
C GLY A 699 29.31 -11.79 5.83
N LEU A 700 28.47 -11.70 4.80
CA LEU A 700 28.80 -11.26 3.45
C LEU A 700 28.11 -9.95 3.05
N ALA A 701 27.49 -9.22 3.97
CA ALA A 701 26.78 -7.98 3.69
C ALA A 701 27.66 -6.88 3.02
N ASP A 702 28.98 -6.95 3.22
CA ASP A 702 29.94 -6.10 2.49
C ASP A 702 29.89 -6.24 0.94
N LEU A 703 29.29 -7.31 0.43
CA LEU A 703 29.08 -7.54 -1.00
C LEU A 703 27.75 -6.99 -1.52
N TYR A 704 26.93 -6.37 -0.67
CA TYR A 704 25.58 -5.96 -1.04
C TYR A 704 25.57 -4.96 -2.22
N LEU A 705 26.40 -3.92 -2.18
CA LEU A 705 26.46 -2.90 -3.24
C LEU A 705 26.85 -3.49 -4.60
N ASP A 706 27.71 -4.53 -4.60
CA ASP A 706 28.10 -5.25 -5.82
C ASP A 706 26.93 -6.09 -6.37
N SER A 707 26.01 -6.54 -5.52
CA SER A 707 24.85 -7.33 -5.90
C SER A 707 23.72 -6.52 -6.57
N LEU A 708 23.80 -5.20 -6.62
CA LEU A 708 22.83 -4.28 -7.24
C LEU A 708 22.90 -4.24 -8.78
N GLY A 709 23.58 -5.20 -9.41
CA GLY A 709 23.65 -5.32 -10.87
C GLY A 709 22.31 -5.25 -11.61
N PRO A 710 21.25 -5.97 -11.18
CA PRO A 710 19.93 -5.91 -11.80
C PRO A 710 19.33 -4.50 -11.84
N TRP A 711 19.44 -3.72 -10.75
CA TRP A 711 18.95 -2.34 -10.71
C TRP A 711 19.74 -1.39 -11.60
N ARG A 712 21.06 -1.57 -11.68
CA ARG A 712 21.92 -0.83 -12.63
C ARG A 712 21.49 -1.12 -14.07
N SER A 713 21.22 -2.39 -14.41
CA SER A 713 20.73 -2.77 -15.73
C SER A 713 19.39 -2.12 -16.09
N MET A 714 18.47 -1.98 -15.10
CA MET A 714 17.22 -1.26 -15.30
C MET A 714 17.45 0.23 -15.59
N LEU A 715 18.39 0.87 -14.89
CA LEU A 715 18.78 2.26 -15.18
C LEU A 715 19.35 2.41 -16.60
N ASP A 716 20.21 1.48 -17.04
CA ASP A 716 20.84 1.50 -18.36
C ASP A 716 19.83 1.47 -19.51
N ILE A 717 18.71 0.80 -19.32
CA ILE A 717 17.61 0.76 -20.29
C ILE A 717 16.53 1.83 -20.06
N GLY A 718 16.81 2.81 -19.19
CA GLY A 718 16.01 4.01 -19.01
C GLY A 718 14.76 3.86 -18.16
N LEU A 719 14.69 2.85 -17.27
CA LEU A 719 13.59 2.79 -16.30
C LEU A 719 13.66 3.93 -15.30
N THR A 720 12.51 4.41 -14.91
CA THR A 720 12.33 5.50 -13.94
C THR A 720 11.59 5.06 -12.67
N THR A 721 11.12 3.83 -12.69
CA THR A 721 10.58 3.02 -11.60
C THR A 721 11.16 1.62 -11.72
N TRP A 722 11.01 0.76 -10.70
CA TRP A 722 11.58 -0.58 -10.73
C TRP A 722 10.61 -1.59 -11.34
N ALA A 723 11.07 -2.37 -12.28
CA ALA A 723 10.29 -3.38 -12.95
C ALA A 723 9.97 -4.58 -12.05
N GLU A 724 8.90 -5.29 -12.35
CA GLU A 724 8.45 -6.52 -11.69
C GLU A 724 9.52 -7.62 -11.71
N THR A 725 10.06 -7.85 -12.90
CA THR A 725 11.06 -8.89 -13.19
C THR A 725 12.16 -8.34 -14.09
N ALA A 726 13.21 -9.13 -14.31
CA ALA A 726 14.16 -8.84 -15.38
C ALA A 726 13.49 -8.89 -16.76
N GLU A 727 14.09 -8.19 -17.75
CA GLU A 727 13.59 -8.20 -19.13
C GLU A 727 13.49 -9.61 -19.75
N PRO A 728 12.44 -9.89 -20.52
CA PRO A 728 11.31 -9.01 -20.81
C PRO A 728 10.33 -8.91 -19.62
N THR A 729 9.93 -7.70 -19.25
CA THR A 729 9.01 -7.47 -18.13
C THR A 729 7.66 -6.92 -18.60
N ARG A 730 6.57 -7.35 -17.94
CA ARG A 730 5.23 -6.80 -18.13
C ARG A 730 5.11 -5.41 -17.51
N SER A 731 5.47 -5.27 -16.23
CA SER A 731 5.34 -4.06 -15.44
C SER A 731 6.68 -3.35 -15.27
N ASP A 732 6.74 -2.06 -15.63
CA ASP A 732 7.91 -1.19 -15.40
C ASP A 732 7.86 -0.51 -14.02
N ASP A 733 6.79 -0.71 -13.26
CA ASP A 733 6.57 -0.12 -11.94
C ASP A 733 6.01 -1.19 -11.00
N HIS A 734 6.84 -1.73 -10.11
CA HIS A 734 6.45 -2.81 -9.20
C HIS A 734 7.06 -2.63 -7.81
N ALA A 735 6.20 -2.60 -6.82
CA ALA A 735 6.53 -2.20 -5.46
C ALA A 735 7.64 -3.02 -4.80
N TRP A 736 7.59 -4.34 -4.91
CA TRP A 736 8.56 -5.22 -4.26
C TRP A 736 10.01 -4.99 -4.70
N SER A 737 10.21 -4.43 -5.91
CA SER A 737 11.54 -4.16 -6.45
C SER A 737 12.21 -2.94 -5.84
N ALA A 738 11.52 -2.17 -4.99
CA ALA A 738 12.06 -1.00 -4.31
C ALA A 738 12.83 -1.33 -3.01
N HIS A 739 12.99 -2.62 -2.65
CA HIS A 739 13.67 -3.01 -1.41
C HIS A 739 15.11 -2.52 -1.23
N PRO A 740 15.89 -2.13 -2.27
CA PRO A 740 17.18 -1.51 -2.02
C PRO A 740 17.13 -0.29 -1.10
N ASN A 741 16.04 0.48 -1.12
CA ASN A 741 15.90 1.64 -0.22
C ASN A 741 15.89 1.20 1.26
N TYR A 742 15.22 0.09 1.59
CA TYR A 742 15.28 -0.51 2.91
C TYR A 742 16.68 -1.06 3.22
N ASP A 743 17.29 -1.78 2.27
CA ASP A 743 18.57 -2.45 2.46
C ASP A 743 19.73 -1.47 2.64
N LEU A 744 19.75 -0.36 1.89
CA LEU A 744 20.76 0.67 2.00
C LEU A 744 20.82 1.27 3.41
N LEU A 745 19.66 1.47 4.04
CA LEU A 745 19.59 1.97 5.41
C LEU A 745 19.90 0.89 6.45
N THR A 746 19.41 -0.32 6.24
CA THR A 746 19.45 -1.37 7.28
C THR A 746 20.66 -2.28 7.21
N LEU A 747 21.23 -2.48 6.01
CA LEU A 747 22.46 -3.25 5.82
C LEU A 747 23.67 -2.35 5.64
N VAL A 748 23.66 -1.43 4.64
CA VAL A 748 24.86 -0.66 4.34
C VAL A 748 25.14 0.38 5.42
N ALA A 749 24.14 1.21 5.80
CA ALA A 749 24.27 2.09 6.96
C ALA A 749 24.18 1.33 8.29
N GLY A 750 23.59 0.13 8.28
CA GLY A 750 23.53 -0.80 9.41
C GLY A 750 22.53 -0.42 10.49
N ILE A 751 21.58 0.46 10.25
CA ILE A 751 20.64 0.99 11.26
C ILE A 751 19.43 0.05 11.37
N ARG A 752 19.29 -0.67 12.48
CA ARG A 752 18.24 -1.67 12.69
C ARG A 752 17.64 -1.60 14.09
N PRO A 753 16.37 -2.01 14.30
CA PRO A 753 15.85 -2.20 15.64
C PRO A 753 16.60 -3.36 16.35
N ALA A 754 16.92 -3.14 17.62
CA ALA A 754 17.52 -4.16 18.49
C ALA A 754 16.55 -4.66 19.55
N SER A 755 15.36 -4.07 19.64
CA SER A 755 14.26 -4.51 20.52
C SER A 755 12.91 -4.07 19.97
N PRO A 756 11.82 -4.74 20.38
CA PRO A 756 10.46 -4.42 19.92
C PRO A 756 10.11 -2.93 20.08
N GLY A 757 9.34 -2.41 19.12
CA GLY A 757 8.96 -1.02 19.08
C GLY A 757 10.10 -0.06 18.74
N PHE A 758 11.22 -0.61 18.24
CA PHE A 758 12.45 0.13 17.94
C PHE A 758 13.00 0.89 19.15
N ARG A 759 12.74 0.39 20.37
CA ARG A 759 13.15 1.06 21.62
C ARG A 759 14.65 1.16 21.79
N THR A 760 15.40 0.22 21.22
CA THR A 760 16.87 0.25 21.15
C THR A 760 17.34 0.01 19.72
N VAL A 761 18.50 0.57 19.39
CA VAL A 761 19.06 0.57 18.03
C VAL A 761 20.31 -0.28 17.97
N LEU A 762 20.43 -1.13 16.95
CA LEU A 762 21.70 -1.68 16.50
C LEU A 762 22.21 -0.90 15.32
N VAL A 763 23.47 -0.45 15.37
CA VAL A 763 24.19 0.15 14.24
C VAL A 763 25.37 -0.75 13.90
N GLU A 764 25.28 -1.45 12.77
CA GLU A 764 26.28 -2.42 12.29
C GLU A 764 26.55 -2.20 10.80
N PRO A 765 27.34 -1.18 10.43
CA PRO A 765 27.52 -0.79 9.03
C PRO A 765 28.42 -1.74 8.24
N HIS A 766 28.12 -1.92 6.95
CA HIS A 766 28.90 -2.69 5.98
C HIS A 766 29.44 -1.75 4.91
N LEU A 767 30.72 -1.39 5.02
CA LEU A 767 31.34 -0.26 4.33
C LEU A 767 32.44 -0.66 3.32
N ALA A 768 32.51 -1.93 2.91
CA ALA A 768 33.57 -2.36 2.00
C ALA A 768 33.55 -1.55 0.69
N GLY A 769 34.71 -1.05 0.32
CA GLY A 769 34.88 -0.24 -0.89
C GLY A 769 34.48 1.24 -0.75
N LEU A 770 33.74 1.63 0.30
CA LEU A 770 33.31 3.01 0.49
C LEU A 770 34.40 3.90 1.10
N ALA A 771 34.35 5.18 0.78
CA ALA A 771 35.16 6.24 1.41
C ALA A 771 34.41 6.94 2.55
N GLY A 772 33.10 6.90 2.54
CA GLY A 772 32.21 7.48 3.54
C GLY A 772 30.75 7.15 3.26
N LEU A 773 29.89 7.48 4.22
CA LEU A 773 28.45 7.31 4.13
C LEU A 773 27.77 8.35 5.02
N ASN A 774 26.70 8.97 4.51
CA ASN A 774 25.77 9.75 5.32
C ASN A 774 24.37 9.16 5.17
N ALA A 775 23.70 8.93 6.29
CA ALA A 775 22.33 8.41 6.30
C ALA A 775 21.49 9.08 7.38
N ARG A 776 20.19 9.23 7.10
CA ARG A 776 19.16 9.58 8.07
C ARG A 776 18.03 8.59 7.96
N MET A 777 17.49 8.20 9.09
CA MET A 777 16.35 7.28 9.16
C MET A 777 15.33 7.82 10.18
N PRO A 778 14.05 7.95 9.81
CA PRO A 778 13.01 8.27 10.78
C PRO A 778 12.90 7.17 11.83
N HIS A 779 12.65 7.58 13.06
CA HIS A 779 12.43 6.70 14.22
C HIS A 779 11.14 7.13 14.92
N PRO A 780 10.39 6.25 15.59
CA PRO A 780 9.17 6.65 16.32
C PRO A 780 9.38 7.79 17.32
N ALA A 781 10.56 7.89 17.94
CA ALA A 781 10.91 8.96 18.88
C ALA A 781 11.63 10.15 18.22
N GLY A 782 11.82 10.19 16.89
CA GLY A 782 12.51 11.28 16.20
C GLY A 782 13.25 10.84 14.94
N GLU A 783 14.56 11.06 14.88
CA GLU A 783 15.42 10.73 13.74
C GLU A 783 16.74 10.11 14.22
N ILE A 784 17.24 9.10 13.53
CA ILE A 784 18.59 8.57 13.67
C ILE A 784 19.41 9.15 12.52
N ALA A 785 20.58 9.75 12.84
CA ALA A 785 21.54 10.23 11.86
C ALA A 785 22.87 9.51 12.01
N ALA A 786 23.47 9.13 10.88
CA ALA A 786 24.75 8.44 10.83
C ALA A 786 25.65 9.09 9.79
N SER A 787 26.90 9.37 10.16
CA SER A 787 27.95 9.87 9.27
C SER A 787 29.23 9.09 9.51
N TYR A 788 29.72 8.41 8.48
CA TYR A 788 30.90 7.55 8.54
C TYR A 788 31.95 8.05 7.56
N ARG A 789 33.17 8.15 7.99
CA ARG A 789 34.26 8.67 7.17
C ARG A 789 35.51 7.79 7.33
N LYS A 790 36.03 7.33 6.20
CA LYS A 790 37.30 6.63 6.14
C LYS A 790 38.45 7.62 6.34
N THR A 791 39.36 7.30 7.25
CA THR A 791 40.56 8.10 7.55
C THR A 791 41.82 7.33 7.15
N GLY A 792 42.97 7.97 7.12
CA GLY A 792 44.25 7.31 6.81
C GLY A 792 44.64 6.21 7.80
N GLY A 793 44.01 6.19 8.98
CA GLY A 793 44.25 5.22 10.08
C GLY A 793 43.09 4.31 10.43
N GLY A 794 41.96 4.39 9.77
CA GLY A 794 40.78 3.63 10.10
C GLY A 794 39.47 4.31 9.71
N TRP A 795 38.49 4.29 10.62
CA TRP A 795 37.19 4.89 10.41
C TRP A 795 36.80 5.81 11.57
N ASP A 796 36.15 6.91 11.25
CA ASP A 796 35.52 7.87 12.14
C ASP A 796 34.02 7.81 11.98
N PHE A 797 33.27 7.58 13.07
CA PHE A 797 31.81 7.38 13.05
C PHE A 797 31.14 8.40 13.96
N GLU A 798 30.16 9.08 13.41
CA GLU A 798 29.22 9.92 14.15
C GLU A 798 27.83 9.31 14.04
N VAL A 799 27.20 8.99 15.20
CA VAL A 799 25.84 8.44 15.27
C VAL A 799 25.04 9.27 16.26
N SER A 800 23.93 9.82 15.84
CA SER A 800 22.99 10.54 16.71
C SER A 800 21.69 9.76 16.87
N LEU A 801 21.31 9.48 18.10
CA LEU A 801 20.07 8.79 18.45
C LEU A 801 19.03 9.77 19.00
N PRO A 802 17.72 9.52 18.80
CA PRO A 802 16.66 10.36 19.38
C PRO A 802 16.69 10.39 20.91
N PRO A 803 16.07 11.41 21.54
CA PRO A 803 15.94 11.47 22.98
C PRO A 803 15.33 10.22 23.60
N GLY A 804 15.97 9.66 24.63
CA GLY A 804 15.51 8.46 25.35
C GLY A 804 15.82 7.13 24.65
N VAL A 805 16.38 7.17 23.42
CA VAL A 805 16.78 5.96 22.68
C VAL A 805 18.26 5.68 22.93
N THR A 806 18.58 4.43 23.21
CA THR A 806 19.97 3.92 23.35
C THR A 806 20.22 2.83 22.32
N GLY A 807 21.47 2.47 22.12
CA GLY A 807 21.81 1.45 21.13
C GLY A 807 23.16 0.78 21.35
N THR A 808 23.51 -0.02 20.38
CA THR A 808 24.80 -0.70 20.27
C THR A 808 25.38 -0.45 18.90
N PHE A 809 26.65 -0.08 18.85
CA PHE A 809 27.41 0.02 17.61
C PHE A 809 28.36 -1.18 17.51
N ARG A 810 28.39 -1.82 16.34
CA ARG A 810 29.29 -2.93 16.03
C ARG A 810 30.07 -2.65 14.76
N PHE A 811 31.37 -2.80 14.81
CA PHE A 811 32.21 -2.68 13.61
C PHE A 811 33.55 -3.41 13.83
N ALA A 812 34.02 -4.14 12.84
CA ALA A 812 35.31 -4.85 12.84
C ALA A 812 35.55 -5.67 14.12
N GLY A 813 34.52 -6.36 14.64
CA GLY A 813 34.58 -7.22 15.83
C GLY A 813 34.54 -6.48 17.18
N ARG A 814 34.50 -5.14 17.20
CA ARG A 814 34.31 -4.31 18.39
C ARG A 814 32.84 -3.95 18.58
N THR A 815 32.44 -3.84 19.84
CA THR A 815 31.09 -3.46 20.24
C THR A 815 31.18 -2.31 21.23
N GLU A 816 30.43 -1.22 20.95
CA GLU A 816 30.38 -0.02 21.78
C GLU A 816 28.93 0.34 22.09
N ALA A 817 28.66 0.89 23.25
CA ALA A 817 27.33 1.35 23.63
C ALA A 817 27.07 2.75 23.03
N LEU A 818 25.86 2.97 22.52
CA LEU A 818 25.39 4.27 22.04
C LEU A 818 24.41 4.88 23.06
N ALA A 819 24.75 6.09 23.51
CA ALA A 819 23.87 6.89 24.34
C ALA A 819 22.85 7.66 23.49
N SER A 820 21.79 8.15 24.13
CA SER A 820 20.86 9.11 23.53
C SER A 820 21.61 10.40 23.13
N GLY A 821 21.31 10.98 21.99
CA GLY A 821 22.01 12.13 21.40
C GLY A 821 23.23 11.74 20.57
N PRO A 822 24.18 12.67 20.36
CA PRO A 822 25.34 12.44 19.52
C PRO A 822 26.37 11.50 20.19
N ASN A 823 26.90 10.57 19.39
CA ASN A 823 27.97 9.65 19.75
C ASN A 823 29.09 9.77 18.70
N HIS A 824 30.33 9.81 19.17
CA HIS A 824 31.51 9.83 18.31
C HIS A 824 32.39 8.61 18.64
N LEU A 825 32.76 7.84 17.62
CA LEU A 825 33.48 6.58 17.76
C LEU A 825 34.64 6.57 16.77
N ASP A 826 35.85 6.35 17.28
CA ASP A 826 37.09 6.27 16.50
C ASP A 826 37.63 4.85 16.47
N PHE A 827 37.66 4.27 15.28
CA PHE A 827 38.18 2.92 15.04
C PHE A 827 39.49 2.98 14.28
N ARG A 828 40.55 3.34 14.96
CA ARG A 828 41.92 3.32 14.43
C ARG A 828 42.46 1.88 14.40
N ARG A 829 43.23 1.54 13.37
CA ARG A 829 43.93 0.25 13.25
C ARG A 829 45.14 0.19 14.21
#